data_4723444982691f0d440238361a9945ae
#
_entry.id   4723444982691f0d440238361a9945ae
#
_cell.length_a   1.000
_cell.length_b   1.000
_cell.length_c   1.000
_cell.angle_alpha   90.00
_cell.angle_beta   90.00
_cell.angle_gamma   90.00
#
_symmetry.space_group_name_H-M   'P 1'
#
loop_
_entity.id
_entity.type
_entity.pdbx_description
1 polymer ?
#
loop_
_entity_poly.entity_id
_entity_poly.type
_entity_poly.pdbx_seq_one_letter_code
_entity_poly.pdbx_strand_id
1 'polypeptide(L)'
;MATDTLRFATIAVNAPVRRSGLASGQGAAAAGFHYAIPPALRGRLRVGQMVWVPFGSRRLAGIVTGFAEAAPVDEVREIEALVDERPVVIPSQIALAAWMAREYLAPFGRALWSMLPPGTMRTAETWVEAIAEPLPEGTALSPNQRAVWQALAGRGAVPLKRVANLARVAGWRPALTALVERGLVRQWDGDRPPAVRPKTERFLRALTPCPSPTGAADAARWERGESDSPLPPQGRGAGGEGTTGALQALARAPKQQVVYRYLLEQAQSGDGWLPLGQVLEATGAGRPAADALVARGLAEAVEREVWRDPLAGREFVLTAPPPLTPDQERAMQAVNAAIDSRLHHTFLLHGVTGSGKTEIYLQAAARVLAQGRRAIILVPEIALTPQTIRRVAARFPGRIAVWHSRLTAGERYDEWRRALLGQIDIVIGARSAILAPLRDLGLIVVDEEHEASYKQEGTTPRYHAREAAVALGRNTGACVILGSATPDVTSAYRAQTGAYTLLTLPQRVLSHRRRIEEHRARFNLPEQRVHLRPLPAEETGGPCTTGAPCTTEDTKGGIGRGDPAPTPPFVSSVVNPSPSIGDGRGCPAPTPPSVSSVVNPSSSVVDVLYAELPPVEVVDLRRELQAGNRSIFSRSLTRAIGQALAAHEQVILFLNRRGAATFVMCRDCGRTLTCPRCEVSLTYHSTRQELVCHHCNHHQPVAQVCPHCRSRRIKYFGLGTQRVVETVRELFPQARVVRWDRDTANRRGSHEELLRQFVEHEADVMVGTQMIAKGLDLPLVTVVGVISADTGLNLPDLRAAERTFQLLTQVAGRAGRSPLGGRVVVQTYTPDHYAVRAAARHDYAAFLARELAFRREHGYPPFGRLVRLTCADEDPARARQMAKDLAALLQDEIRGQGLADLDLVGPAPCPLERLRNQYRWQIIVRGRDPLPLVQQVPIPRGWRVDVDPVSFM
;
A
#
# COMPACT_ATOMS: atom_id res chain seq x y z
N MET A 1 17.84 -24.70 -19.35
CA MET A 1 18.65 -25.83 -18.81
C MET A 1 17.68 -26.89 -18.36
N ALA A 2 17.88 -28.09 -18.82
CA ALA A 2 16.99 -29.21 -18.60
C ALA A 2 16.98 -29.58 -17.10
N THR A 3 15.82 -29.59 -16.50
CA THR A 3 15.57 -29.91 -15.08
C THR A 3 15.63 -31.44 -14.81
N ASP A 4 15.97 -32.25 -15.80
CA ASP A 4 15.93 -33.71 -15.72
C ASP A 4 17.06 -34.33 -14.86
N THR A 5 18.16 -33.60 -14.65
CA THR A 5 19.31 -34.06 -13.87
C THR A 5 19.27 -33.64 -12.40
N LEU A 6 18.41 -32.71 -12.01
CA LEU A 6 18.37 -32.16 -10.66
C LEU A 6 17.57 -33.06 -9.71
N ARG A 7 18.23 -33.55 -8.66
CA ARG A 7 17.67 -34.54 -7.71
C ARG A 7 16.91 -33.92 -6.54
N PHE A 8 17.20 -32.65 -6.21
CA PHE A 8 16.65 -32.00 -5.02
C PHE A 8 16.00 -30.66 -5.36
N ALA A 9 14.97 -30.33 -4.64
CA ALA A 9 14.33 -29.00 -4.67
C ALA A 9 14.47 -28.29 -3.33
N THR A 10 14.77 -27.00 -3.40
CA THR A 10 14.74 -26.11 -2.21
C THR A 10 13.33 -25.59 -2.03
N ILE A 11 12.74 -25.82 -0.87
CA ILE A 11 11.33 -25.51 -0.58
C ILE A 11 11.19 -24.64 0.66
N ALA A 12 10.50 -23.52 0.52
CA ALA A 12 10.14 -22.63 1.62
C ALA A 12 8.80 -23.06 2.23
N VAL A 13 8.81 -23.51 3.47
CA VAL A 13 7.61 -23.91 4.21
C VAL A 13 7.12 -22.78 5.13
N ASN A 14 5.79 -22.71 5.35
CA ASN A 14 5.21 -21.76 6.30
C ASN A 14 5.24 -22.30 7.74
N ALA A 15 6.43 -22.53 8.25
CA ALA A 15 6.65 -22.99 9.61
C ALA A 15 7.39 -21.93 10.44
N PRO A 16 7.12 -21.83 11.77
CA PRO A 16 7.92 -21.00 12.66
C PRO A 16 9.27 -21.69 12.91
N VAL A 17 10.23 -21.45 12.02
CA VAL A 17 11.59 -21.99 12.16
C VAL A 17 12.34 -21.19 13.21
N ARG A 18 13.13 -21.88 14.08
CA ARG A 18 14.00 -21.24 15.06
C ARG A 18 15.08 -20.42 14.36
N ARG A 19 15.40 -19.23 14.92
CA ARG A 19 16.52 -18.41 14.43
C ARG A 19 17.90 -19.05 14.65
N SER A 20 18.01 -19.98 15.61
CA SER A 20 19.25 -20.64 16.01
C SER A 20 19.90 -21.58 14.96
N GLY A 21 19.31 -21.72 13.77
CA GLY A 21 19.92 -22.50 12.68
C GLY A 21 20.58 -21.65 11.57
N LEU A 22 20.74 -20.33 11.78
CA LEU A 22 21.35 -19.41 10.81
C LEU A 22 22.85 -19.15 11.10
N ALA A 23 23.49 -20.02 11.87
CA ALA A 23 24.91 -19.93 12.14
C ALA A 23 25.76 -20.22 10.90
N SER A 24 26.60 -19.26 10.55
CA SER A 24 27.80 -19.37 9.71
C SER A 24 27.64 -19.96 8.29
N GLY A 25 27.34 -19.09 7.31
CA GLY A 25 27.51 -19.41 5.88
C GLY A 25 26.79 -18.39 5.00
N GLN A 26 27.51 -17.66 4.18
CA GLN A 26 27.00 -16.76 3.13
C GLN A 26 26.14 -17.55 2.12
N GLY A 27 24.89 -17.82 2.44
CA GLY A 27 23.98 -18.57 1.54
C GLY A 27 22.76 -19.18 2.24
N ALA A 28 22.85 -19.52 3.51
CA ALA A 28 21.82 -20.32 4.19
C ALA A 28 20.55 -19.53 4.59
N ALA A 29 20.59 -18.21 4.67
CA ALA A 29 19.46 -17.37 5.11
C ALA A 29 18.32 -17.27 4.08
N ALA A 30 18.57 -17.54 2.82
CA ALA A 30 17.60 -17.55 1.72
C ALA A 30 17.23 -18.96 1.26
N ALA A 31 17.83 -20.00 1.83
CA ALA A 31 17.58 -21.39 1.45
C ALA A 31 16.41 -21.95 2.26
N GLY A 32 15.39 -22.46 1.56
CA GLY A 32 14.38 -23.32 2.14
C GLY A 32 14.98 -24.68 2.57
N PHE A 33 14.13 -25.63 2.88
CA PHE A 33 14.51 -27.00 3.17
C PHE A 33 14.70 -27.79 1.87
N HIS A 34 15.68 -28.71 1.85
CA HIS A 34 15.90 -29.57 0.71
C HIS A 34 14.99 -30.79 0.78
N TYR A 35 14.36 -31.12 -0.34
CA TYR A 35 13.52 -32.31 -0.53
C TYR A 35 13.92 -33.03 -1.82
N ALA A 36 13.91 -34.37 -1.80
CA ALA A 36 14.13 -35.14 -3.00
C ALA A 36 12.94 -35.02 -3.96
N ILE A 37 13.21 -34.96 -5.26
CA ILE A 37 12.19 -34.87 -6.30
C ILE A 37 11.82 -36.31 -6.74
N PRO A 38 10.60 -36.78 -6.44
CA PRO A 38 10.17 -38.11 -6.88
C PRO A 38 10.13 -38.19 -8.41
N PRO A 39 10.33 -39.37 -8.97
CA PRO A 39 10.39 -39.59 -10.43
C PRO A 39 9.17 -38.99 -11.18
N ALA A 40 7.97 -39.08 -10.60
CA ALA A 40 6.75 -38.59 -11.20
C ALA A 40 6.69 -37.05 -11.33
N LEU A 41 7.52 -36.30 -10.60
CA LEU A 41 7.58 -34.84 -10.63
C LEU A 41 8.81 -34.29 -11.37
N ARG A 42 9.75 -35.15 -11.79
CA ARG A 42 10.91 -34.72 -12.56
C ARG A 42 10.46 -34.11 -13.88
N GLY A 43 11.08 -33.03 -14.30
CA GLY A 43 10.71 -32.30 -15.52
C GLY A 43 9.39 -31.48 -15.42
N ARG A 44 8.52 -31.78 -14.43
CA ARG A 44 7.25 -31.05 -14.21
C ARG A 44 7.37 -29.95 -13.17
N LEU A 45 8.27 -30.10 -12.20
CA LEU A 45 8.42 -29.14 -11.11
C LEU A 45 9.10 -27.86 -11.60
N ARG A 46 8.55 -26.72 -11.21
CA ARG A 46 9.04 -25.38 -11.57
C ARG A 46 9.18 -24.49 -10.34
N VAL A 47 10.13 -23.57 -10.39
CA VAL A 47 10.27 -22.53 -9.35
C VAL A 47 8.98 -21.73 -9.22
N GLY A 48 8.54 -21.51 -7.99
CA GLY A 48 7.30 -20.81 -7.66
C GLY A 48 6.07 -21.68 -7.52
N GLN A 49 6.14 -22.97 -7.85
CA GLN A 49 5.02 -23.91 -7.65
C GLN A 49 4.85 -24.25 -6.17
N MET A 50 3.61 -24.56 -5.81
CA MET A 50 3.24 -25.00 -4.47
C MET A 50 3.20 -26.53 -4.41
N VAL A 51 3.81 -27.12 -3.39
CA VAL A 51 3.95 -28.57 -3.20
C VAL A 51 3.57 -28.96 -1.78
N TRP A 52 3.15 -30.20 -1.58
CA TRP A 52 3.02 -30.82 -0.28
C TRP A 52 4.33 -31.50 0.12
N VAL A 53 4.78 -31.22 1.34
CA VAL A 53 6.01 -31.79 1.89
C VAL A 53 5.81 -32.27 3.33
N PRO A 54 6.46 -33.39 3.73
CA PRO A 54 6.50 -33.85 5.11
C PRO A 54 7.40 -32.90 5.95
N PHE A 55 6.91 -32.40 7.09
CA PHE A 55 7.67 -31.55 7.99
C PHE A 55 7.50 -31.99 9.44
N GLY A 56 8.47 -32.68 9.99
CA GLY A 56 8.33 -33.43 11.23
C GLY A 56 7.27 -34.52 11.11
N SER A 57 6.27 -34.51 11.97
CA SER A 57 5.09 -35.38 11.89
C SER A 57 3.90 -34.79 11.15
N ARG A 58 4.08 -33.63 10.45
CA ARG A 58 3.02 -32.90 9.78
C ARG A 58 3.28 -32.81 8.30
N ARG A 59 2.20 -32.72 7.54
CA ARG A 59 2.20 -32.35 6.12
C ARG A 59 2.00 -30.85 5.98
N LEU A 60 2.91 -30.15 5.30
CA LEU A 60 2.81 -28.71 5.08
C LEU A 60 2.88 -28.36 3.60
N ALA A 61 2.19 -27.29 3.22
CA ALA A 61 2.40 -26.69 1.92
C ALA A 61 3.72 -25.91 1.91
N GLY A 62 4.52 -26.10 0.87
CA GLY A 62 5.77 -25.41 0.62
C GLY A 62 5.78 -24.79 -0.78
N ILE A 63 6.65 -23.81 -1.00
CA ILE A 63 6.87 -23.17 -2.31
C ILE A 63 8.27 -23.54 -2.78
N VAL A 64 8.39 -24.04 -4.01
CA VAL A 64 9.68 -24.35 -4.64
C VAL A 64 10.41 -23.04 -4.93
N THR A 65 11.59 -22.86 -4.34
CA THR A 65 12.39 -21.64 -4.50
C THR A 65 13.64 -21.84 -5.36
N GLY A 66 14.02 -23.09 -5.60
CA GLY A 66 15.17 -23.45 -6.42
C GLY A 66 15.36 -24.96 -6.52
N PHE A 67 16.42 -25.34 -7.19
CA PHE A 67 16.85 -26.74 -7.35
C PHE A 67 18.31 -26.89 -6.96
N ALA A 68 18.71 -28.09 -6.52
CA ALA A 68 20.07 -28.40 -6.14
C ALA A 68 20.45 -29.81 -6.65
N GLU A 69 21.72 -29.99 -6.96
CA GLU A 69 22.28 -31.30 -7.35
C GLU A 69 22.56 -32.21 -6.14
N ALA A 70 22.93 -31.56 -5.01
CA ALA A 70 23.18 -32.22 -3.73
C ALA A 70 22.41 -31.57 -2.59
N ALA A 71 22.07 -32.32 -1.58
CA ALA A 71 21.49 -31.82 -0.35
C ALA A 71 22.59 -31.69 0.74
N PRO A 72 22.50 -30.74 1.64
CA PRO A 72 23.48 -30.55 2.72
C PRO A 72 23.31 -31.56 3.89
N VAL A 73 22.39 -32.50 3.78
CA VAL A 73 22.08 -33.55 4.75
C VAL A 73 21.95 -34.91 4.07
N ASP A 74 22.31 -35.99 4.74
CA ASP A 74 22.32 -37.33 4.20
C ASP A 74 20.91 -37.94 3.98
N GLU A 75 19.99 -37.66 4.93
CA GLU A 75 18.60 -38.11 4.81
C GLU A 75 17.70 -36.97 4.35
N VAL A 76 17.20 -37.05 3.12
CA VAL A 76 16.30 -36.08 2.51
C VAL A 76 14.95 -36.75 2.25
N ARG A 77 13.88 -36.18 2.80
CA ARG A 77 12.50 -36.61 2.53
C ARG A 77 12.06 -36.19 1.13
N GLU A 78 11.14 -36.96 0.54
CA GLU A 78 10.59 -36.64 -0.77
C GLU A 78 9.43 -35.66 -0.73
N ILE A 79 9.22 -34.96 -1.84
CA ILE A 79 8.00 -34.16 -2.11
C ILE A 79 6.85 -35.15 -2.30
N GLU A 80 5.74 -34.94 -1.57
CA GLU A 80 4.60 -35.86 -1.63
C GLU A 80 3.72 -35.64 -2.86
N ALA A 81 3.40 -34.37 -3.17
CA ALA A 81 2.54 -34.03 -4.30
C ALA A 81 2.71 -32.60 -4.75
N LEU A 82 2.39 -32.34 -6.00
CA LEU A 82 2.18 -30.98 -6.56
C LEU A 82 0.78 -30.49 -6.14
N VAL A 83 0.71 -29.26 -5.59
CA VAL A 83 -0.54 -28.65 -5.15
C VAL A 83 -1.20 -27.86 -6.28
N ASP A 84 -0.39 -27.18 -7.10
CA ASP A 84 -0.85 -26.37 -8.22
C ASP A 84 0.14 -26.52 -9.38
N GLU A 85 -0.38 -26.80 -10.57
CA GLU A 85 0.42 -26.93 -11.80
C GLU A 85 1.08 -25.59 -12.19
N ARG A 86 0.48 -24.47 -11.79
CA ARG A 86 1.00 -23.13 -12.10
C ARG A 86 1.82 -22.58 -10.92
N PRO A 87 2.93 -21.86 -11.21
CA PRO A 87 3.62 -21.13 -10.17
C PRO A 87 2.70 -20.11 -9.50
N VAL A 88 2.68 -20.11 -8.17
CA VAL A 88 1.90 -19.15 -7.34
C VAL A 88 2.71 -17.92 -6.95
N VAL A 89 4.03 -17.94 -7.14
CA VAL A 89 4.93 -16.79 -7.00
C VAL A 89 5.91 -16.77 -8.17
N ILE A 90 6.41 -15.57 -8.49
CA ILE A 90 7.38 -15.36 -9.57
C ILE A 90 8.80 -15.15 -9.01
N PRO A 91 9.87 -15.32 -9.79
CA PRO A 91 11.25 -15.20 -9.33
C PRO A 91 11.57 -13.87 -8.63
N SER A 92 11.05 -12.74 -9.12
CA SER A 92 11.25 -11.42 -8.50
C SER A 92 10.64 -11.33 -7.10
N GLN A 93 9.51 -12.00 -6.83
CA GLN A 93 8.92 -12.10 -5.50
C GLN A 93 9.77 -12.95 -4.55
N ILE A 94 10.36 -14.06 -5.04
CA ILE A 94 11.28 -14.89 -4.25
C ILE A 94 12.51 -14.06 -3.85
N ALA A 95 13.10 -13.33 -4.79
CA ALA A 95 14.25 -12.45 -4.54
C ALA A 95 13.88 -11.33 -3.54
N LEU A 96 12.70 -10.72 -3.68
CA LEU A 96 12.20 -9.71 -2.74
C LEU A 96 11.97 -10.30 -1.35
N ALA A 97 11.43 -11.51 -1.25
CA ALA A 97 11.24 -12.19 0.04
C ALA A 97 12.58 -12.51 0.73
N ALA A 98 13.59 -12.91 -0.03
CA ALA A 98 14.95 -13.14 0.47
C ALA A 98 15.58 -11.85 0.99
N TRP A 99 15.43 -10.74 0.27
CA TRP A 99 15.85 -9.43 0.72
C TRP A 99 15.12 -9.00 2.00
N MET A 100 13.78 -9.14 2.06
CA MET A 100 13.01 -8.83 3.26
C MET A 100 13.43 -9.66 4.47
N ALA A 101 13.76 -10.93 4.26
CA ALA A 101 14.19 -11.82 5.34
C ALA A 101 15.50 -11.33 5.98
N ARG A 102 16.47 -10.90 5.17
CA ARG A 102 17.75 -10.35 5.63
C ARG A 102 17.59 -8.98 6.27
N GLU A 103 16.93 -8.07 5.55
CA GLU A 103 16.81 -6.66 5.92
C GLU A 103 15.99 -6.47 7.21
N TYR A 104 14.93 -7.26 7.39
CA TYR A 104 14.01 -7.12 8.53
C TYR A 104 14.08 -8.27 9.53
N LEU A 105 15.14 -9.07 9.48
CA LEU A 105 15.36 -10.20 10.40
C LEU A 105 14.12 -11.10 10.52
N ALA A 106 13.48 -11.39 9.39
CA ALA A 106 12.27 -12.19 9.32
C ALA A 106 12.56 -13.61 8.80
N PRO A 107 11.82 -14.64 9.23
CA PRO A 107 11.91 -15.96 8.59
C PRO A 107 11.56 -15.87 7.09
N PHE A 108 12.41 -16.43 6.24
CA PHE A 108 12.23 -16.39 4.78
C PHE A 108 10.87 -16.93 4.34
N GLY A 109 10.44 -18.08 4.89
CA GLY A 109 9.12 -18.62 4.61
C GLY A 109 8.01 -17.62 4.91
N ARG A 110 8.08 -16.88 6.05
CA ARG A 110 7.09 -15.85 6.38
C ARG A 110 7.09 -14.70 5.37
N ALA A 111 8.26 -14.26 4.91
CA ALA A 111 8.39 -13.23 3.89
C ALA A 111 7.79 -13.70 2.56
N LEU A 112 8.10 -14.92 2.12
CA LEU A 112 7.58 -15.47 0.87
C LEU A 112 6.06 -15.68 0.91
N TRP A 113 5.54 -16.24 2.01
CA TRP A 113 4.09 -16.45 2.15
C TRP A 113 3.30 -15.14 2.23
N SER A 114 3.92 -14.01 2.58
CA SER A 114 3.27 -12.70 2.52
C SER A 114 2.98 -12.20 1.10
N MET A 115 3.58 -12.82 0.07
CA MET A 115 3.34 -12.53 -1.35
C MET A 115 1.99 -13.09 -1.84
N LEU A 116 1.40 -14.03 -1.10
CA LEU A 116 0.13 -14.65 -1.43
C LEU A 116 -1.05 -13.90 -0.77
N PRO A 117 -2.20 -13.80 -1.44
CA PRO A 117 -3.39 -13.21 -0.84
C PRO A 117 -3.86 -14.00 0.39
N PRO A 118 -4.46 -13.34 1.38
CA PRO A 118 -5.06 -14.02 2.52
C PRO A 118 -6.15 -15.00 2.09
N GLY A 119 -6.18 -16.19 2.70
CA GLY A 119 -7.19 -17.21 2.43
C GLY A 119 -6.87 -18.18 1.28
N THR A 120 -5.74 -17.96 0.59
CA THR A 120 -5.28 -18.89 -0.48
C THR A 120 -4.46 -20.07 0.04
N MET A 121 -4.05 -20.00 1.31
CA MET A 121 -3.26 -21.07 1.92
C MET A 121 -4.05 -22.37 2.01
N ARG A 122 -3.48 -23.44 1.46
CA ARG A 122 -3.91 -24.79 1.72
C ARG A 122 -3.25 -25.29 3.01
N THR A 123 -4.03 -25.85 3.89
CA THR A 123 -3.53 -26.46 5.13
C THR A 123 -3.97 -27.90 5.19
N ALA A 124 -3.06 -28.78 5.58
CA ALA A 124 -3.47 -30.14 5.93
C ALA A 124 -4.42 -30.05 7.14
N GLU A 125 -5.56 -30.70 7.05
CA GLU A 125 -6.53 -30.82 8.11
C GLU A 125 -6.87 -32.30 8.31
N THR A 126 -6.84 -32.74 9.56
CA THR A 126 -7.23 -34.11 9.88
C THR A 126 -8.74 -34.22 9.80
N TRP A 127 -9.21 -35.17 9.01
CA TRP A 127 -10.61 -35.49 8.81
C TRP A 127 -10.94 -36.80 9.50
N VAL A 128 -12.17 -36.93 9.93
CA VAL A 128 -12.71 -38.13 10.53
C VAL A 128 -14.09 -38.43 9.92
N GLU A 129 -14.39 -39.69 9.71
CA GLU A 129 -15.63 -40.14 9.10
C GLU A 129 -16.04 -41.48 9.72
N ALA A 130 -17.29 -41.66 10.02
CA ALA A 130 -17.82 -42.95 10.41
C ALA A 130 -17.84 -43.90 9.20
N ILE A 131 -17.23 -45.09 9.34
CA ILE A 131 -17.12 -46.04 8.23
C ILE A 131 -18.33 -46.97 8.21
N ALA A 132 -18.85 -47.33 9.40
CA ALA A 132 -19.95 -48.29 9.54
C ALA A 132 -21.24 -47.53 9.86
N GLU A 133 -22.18 -47.50 8.89
CA GLU A 133 -23.52 -46.99 9.08
C GLU A 133 -24.52 -47.96 8.47
N PRO A 134 -25.34 -48.59 9.27
CA PRO A 134 -25.54 -48.49 10.73
C PRO A 134 -24.41 -49.20 11.53
N LEU A 135 -24.33 -48.90 12.83
CA LEU A 135 -23.38 -49.56 13.72
C LEU A 135 -23.57 -51.08 13.69
N PRO A 136 -22.50 -51.91 13.56
CA PRO A 136 -22.68 -53.37 13.57
C PRO A 136 -23.39 -53.85 14.83
N GLU A 137 -24.30 -54.79 14.66
CA GLU A 137 -25.10 -55.37 15.79
C GLU A 137 -24.14 -55.96 16.86
N GLY A 138 -24.43 -55.69 18.13
CA GLY A 138 -23.60 -56.17 19.23
C GLY A 138 -22.40 -55.31 19.59
N THR A 139 -22.17 -54.15 18.91
CA THR A 139 -21.04 -53.27 19.23
C THR A 139 -21.27 -52.50 20.53
N ALA A 140 -20.63 -52.90 21.62
CA ALA A 140 -20.66 -52.16 22.89
C ALA A 140 -19.76 -50.91 22.81
N LEU A 141 -20.37 -49.72 22.96
CA LEU A 141 -19.68 -48.41 23.02
C LEU A 141 -19.87 -47.74 24.38
N SER A 142 -18.81 -47.15 24.92
CA SER A 142 -18.95 -46.32 26.10
C SER A 142 -19.81 -45.09 25.79
N PRO A 143 -20.35 -44.36 26.79
CA PRO A 143 -21.18 -43.17 26.57
C PRO A 143 -20.46 -42.11 25.69
N ASN A 144 -19.16 -41.87 25.94
CA ASN A 144 -18.36 -40.91 25.16
C ASN A 144 -18.11 -41.41 23.73
N GLN A 145 -17.82 -42.69 23.52
CA GLN A 145 -17.65 -43.29 22.19
C GLN A 145 -18.95 -43.21 21.39
N ARG A 146 -20.09 -43.50 22.03
CA ARG A 146 -21.40 -43.41 21.40
C ARG A 146 -21.72 -41.96 20.97
N ALA A 147 -21.46 -40.98 21.86
CA ALA A 147 -21.65 -39.56 21.57
C ALA A 147 -20.77 -39.11 20.39
N VAL A 148 -19.48 -39.50 20.35
CA VAL A 148 -18.60 -39.15 19.22
C VAL A 148 -19.04 -39.81 17.92
N TRP A 149 -19.44 -41.12 17.98
CA TRP A 149 -19.92 -41.83 16.80
C TRP A 149 -21.21 -41.20 16.24
N GLN A 150 -22.21 -40.93 17.10
CA GLN A 150 -23.45 -40.25 16.71
C GLN A 150 -23.19 -38.83 16.13
N ALA A 151 -22.18 -38.13 16.62
CA ALA A 151 -21.80 -36.83 16.11
C ALA A 151 -21.21 -36.91 14.68
N LEU A 152 -20.68 -38.08 14.28
CA LEU A 152 -20.08 -38.28 12.95
C LEU A 152 -21.03 -39.00 11.98
N ALA A 153 -21.91 -39.88 12.49
CA ALA A 153 -22.83 -40.68 11.68
C ALA A 153 -23.77 -39.81 10.82
N GLY A 154 -23.90 -40.13 9.55
CA GLY A 154 -24.75 -39.44 8.57
C GLY A 154 -24.19 -38.09 8.09
N ARG A 155 -22.99 -37.73 8.48
CA ARG A 155 -22.42 -36.43 8.14
C ARG A 155 -21.27 -36.46 7.13
N GLY A 156 -20.82 -37.69 6.76
CA GLY A 156 -19.63 -37.84 5.93
C GLY A 156 -18.36 -37.32 6.65
N ALA A 157 -17.38 -36.90 5.88
CA ALA A 157 -16.10 -36.42 6.41
C ALA A 157 -16.23 -35.11 7.21
N VAL A 158 -15.83 -35.13 8.46
CA VAL A 158 -15.87 -34.00 9.40
C VAL A 158 -14.47 -33.61 9.83
N PRO A 159 -14.10 -32.33 9.85
CA PRO A 159 -12.81 -31.88 10.36
C PRO A 159 -12.65 -32.22 11.86
N LEU A 160 -11.51 -32.79 12.24
CA LEU A 160 -11.20 -33.20 13.61
C LEU A 160 -11.49 -32.12 14.67
N LYS A 161 -11.20 -30.86 14.36
CA LYS A 161 -11.44 -29.72 15.26
C LYS A 161 -12.92 -29.43 15.53
N ARG A 162 -13.84 -29.94 14.68
CA ARG A 162 -15.29 -29.77 14.88
C ARG A 162 -15.87 -30.87 15.75
N VAL A 163 -15.16 -31.98 15.93
CA VAL A 163 -15.65 -33.13 16.70
C VAL A 163 -16.00 -32.76 18.13
N ALA A 164 -15.16 -31.97 18.80
CA ALA A 164 -15.41 -31.48 20.16
C ALA A 164 -16.76 -30.74 20.28
N ASN A 165 -17.06 -29.87 19.33
CA ASN A 165 -18.29 -29.07 19.31
C ASN A 165 -19.54 -29.88 18.93
N LEU A 166 -19.35 -30.93 18.12
CA LEU A 166 -20.44 -31.80 17.67
C LEU A 166 -20.79 -32.84 18.74
N ALA A 167 -19.78 -33.50 19.31
CA ALA A 167 -19.97 -34.56 20.31
C ALA A 167 -20.33 -34.04 21.71
N ARG A 168 -19.92 -32.80 22.03
CA ARG A 168 -20.17 -32.10 23.31
C ARG A 168 -19.84 -32.90 24.57
N VAL A 169 -18.78 -33.73 24.51
CA VAL A 169 -18.30 -34.56 25.65
C VAL A 169 -16.86 -34.24 25.97
N ALA A 170 -16.52 -34.19 27.26
CA ALA A 170 -15.17 -33.84 27.73
C ALA A 170 -14.09 -34.84 27.29
N GLY A 171 -14.38 -36.12 27.21
CA GLY A 171 -13.45 -37.19 26.81
C GLY A 171 -13.50 -37.54 25.30
N TRP A 172 -13.83 -36.63 24.40
CA TRP A 172 -14.03 -36.95 22.99
C TRP A 172 -12.76 -37.48 22.27
N ARG A 173 -11.56 -36.98 22.62
CA ARG A 173 -10.29 -37.41 21.97
C ARG A 173 -9.96 -38.89 22.23
N PRO A 174 -9.85 -39.36 23.49
CA PRO A 174 -9.66 -40.77 23.75
C PRO A 174 -10.76 -41.66 23.18
N ALA A 175 -12.01 -41.17 23.22
CA ALA A 175 -13.14 -41.89 22.65
C ALA A 175 -13.00 -42.01 21.12
N LEU A 176 -12.58 -40.95 20.41
CA LEU A 176 -12.32 -40.97 18.99
C LEU A 176 -11.17 -41.93 18.63
N THR A 177 -10.04 -41.87 19.37
CA THR A 177 -8.91 -42.75 19.15
C THR A 177 -9.33 -44.21 19.24
N ALA A 178 -10.08 -44.60 20.28
CA ALA A 178 -10.59 -45.96 20.42
C ALA A 178 -11.56 -46.37 19.30
N LEU A 179 -12.37 -45.41 18.76
CA LEU A 179 -13.23 -45.71 17.59
C LEU A 179 -12.42 -45.90 16.30
N VAL A 180 -11.33 -45.17 16.12
CA VAL A 180 -10.39 -45.34 15.01
C VAL A 180 -9.66 -46.67 15.10
N GLU A 181 -9.13 -47.04 16.29
CA GLU A 181 -8.47 -48.35 16.54
C GLU A 181 -9.41 -49.53 16.29
N ARG A 182 -10.70 -49.38 16.59
CA ARG A 182 -11.72 -50.37 16.34
C ARG A 182 -12.24 -50.41 14.88
N GLY A 183 -11.71 -49.56 14.00
CA GLY A 183 -12.13 -49.49 12.59
C GLY A 183 -13.53 -48.96 12.34
N LEU A 184 -14.20 -48.32 13.34
CA LEU A 184 -15.53 -47.74 13.23
C LEU A 184 -15.49 -46.31 12.67
N VAL A 185 -14.38 -45.63 12.82
CA VAL A 185 -14.12 -44.28 12.32
C VAL A 185 -12.80 -44.30 11.54
N ARG A 186 -12.81 -43.72 10.35
CA ARG A 186 -11.58 -43.47 9.58
C ARG A 186 -11.05 -42.08 9.92
N GLN A 187 -9.77 -42.01 10.18
CA GLN A 187 -9.06 -40.75 10.35
C GLN A 187 -7.96 -40.63 9.28
N TRP A 188 -7.89 -39.51 8.59
CA TRP A 188 -6.84 -39.22 7.59
C TRP A 188 -6.52 -37.75 7.53
N ASP A 189 -5.33 -37.42 7.07
CA ASP A 189 -4.96 -36.06 6.73
C ASP A 189 -5.35 -35.77 5.29
N GLY A 190 -6.25 -34.80 5.13
CA GLY A 190 -6.75 -34.35 3.84
C GLY A 190 -6.49 -32.87 3.63
N ASP A 191 -6.65 -32.45 2.40
CA ASP A 191 -6.46 -31.06 2.03
C ASP A 191 -7.68 -30.24 2.44
N ARG A 192 -7.47 -29.24 3.27
CA ARG A 192 -8.49 -28.21 3.46
C ARG A 192 -8.50 -27.32 2.22
N PRO A 193 -9.61 -27.22 1.49
CA PRO A 193 -9.69 -26.33 0.37
C PRO A 193 -9.44 -24.88 0.82
N PRO A 194 -8.84 -24.05 -0.04
CA PRO A 194 -8.61 -22.64 0.29
C PRO A 194 -9.93 -21.96 0.64
N ALA A 195 -9.87 -21.03 1.61
CA ALA A 195 -11.04 -20.27 2.04
C ALA A 195 -11.63 -19.39 0.93
N VAL A 196 -10.81 -19.07 -0.06
CA VAL A 196 -11.18 -18.27 -1.24
C VAL A 196 -10.96 -19.08 -2.50
N ARG A 197 -11.98 -19.12 -3.36
CA ARG A 197 -11.95 -19.83 -4.65
C ARG A 197 -12.34 -18.88 -5.77
N PRO A 198 -12.00 -19.20 -7.04
CA PRO A 198 -12.58 -18.52 -8.19
C PRO A 198 -14.11 -18.47 -8.06
N LYS A 199 -14.70 -17.34 -8.46
CA LYS A 199 -16.14 -17.23 -8.57
C LYS A 199 -16.56 -17.89 -9.89
N THR A 200 -17.48 -18.83 -9.85
CA THR A 200 -18.12 -19.36 -11.06
C THR A 200 -19.53 -18.79 -11.17
N GLU A 201 -19.94 -18.48 -12.38
CA GLU A 201 -21.31 -18.12 -12.73
C GLU A 201 -21.77 -19.03 -13.85
N ARG A 202 -23.06 -19.35 -13.81
CA ARG A 202 -23.71 -20.11 -14.86
C ARG A 202 -24.07 -19.19 -16.02
N PHE A 203 -23.64 -19.54 -17.20
CA PHE A 203 -23.94 -18.86 -18.44
C PHE A 203 -24.94 -19.68 -19.23
N LEU A 204 -25.81 -19.01 -19.97
CA LEU A 204 -26.79 -19.61 -20.86
C LEU A 204 -26.52 -19.12 -22.27
N ARG A 205 -26.77 -20.02 -23.24
CA ARG A 205 -26.81 -19.72 -24.67
C ARG A 205 -28.02 -20.39 -25.30
N ALA A 206 -28.74 -19.70 -26.20
CA ALA A 206 -29.76 -20.32 -26.99
C ALA A 206 -29.17 -21.36 -27.94
N LEU A 207 -29.83 -22.50 -28.05
CA LEU A 207 -29.61 -23.46 -29.09
C LEU A 207 -30.71 -23.28 -30.16
N THR A 208 -30.34 -23.04 -31.40
CA THR A 208 -31.27 -23.08 -32.53
C THR A 208 -31.50 -24.54 -32.86
N PRO A 209 -32.76 -25.03 -32.83
CA PRO A 209 -33.03 -26.40 -33.23
C PRO A 209 -32.60 -26.59 -34.69
N CYS A 210 -31.75 -27.58 -34.94
CA CYS A 210 -31.48 -28.01 -36.31
C CYS A 210 -32.81 -28.48 -36.93
N PRO A 211 -33.14 -28.09 -38.18
CA PRO A 211 -34.29 -28.71 -38.85
C PRO A 211 -34.08 -30.23 -38.89
N SER A 212 -35.13 -30.97 -38.48
CA SER A 212 -35.11 -32.43 -38.47
C SER A 212 -34.63 -32.95 -39.83
N PRO A 213 -33.69 -33.90 -39.86
CA PRO A 213 -33.28 -34.48 -41.14
C PRO A 213 -34.54 -35.16 -41.80
N THR A 214 -35.02 -34.59 -42.89
CA THR A 214 -36.06 -35.18 -43.72
C THR A 214 -35.45 -36.32 -44.56
N GLY A 215 -35.27 -37.48 -43.90
CA GLY A 215 -34.81 -38.70 -44.62
C GLY A 215 -34.45 -39.79 -43.64
N ALA A 216 -35.18 -40.90 -43.72
CA ALA A 216 -34.96 -42.13 -42.92
C ALA A 216 -33.62 -42.80 -43.12
N ALA A 217 -32.77 -42.28 -43.98
CA ALA A 217 -31.41 -42.83 -44.25
C ALA A 217 -30.34 -42.35 -43.26
N ASP A 218 -30.50 -41.17 -42.64
CA ASP A 218 -29.50 -40.59 -41.71
C ASP A 218 -29.69 -41.04 -40.26
N ALA A 219 -30.90 -41.43 -39.87
CA ALA A 219 -31.22 -41.95 -38.57
C ALA A 219 -30.52 -43.29 -38.25
N ALA A 220 -30.37 -44.14 -39.26
CA ALA A 220 -29.69 -45.45 -39.17
C ALA A 220 -28.15 -45.37 -39.04
N ARG A 221 -27.56 -44.19 -39.33
CA ARG A 221 -26.12 -43.95 -39.25
C ARG A 221 -25.68 -43.52 -37.86
N TRP A 222 -26.58 -42.84 -37.15
CA TRP A 222 -26.34 -42.40 -35.76
C TRP A 222 -26.39 -43.54 -34.75
N GLU A 223 -27.22 -44.57 -35.00
CA GLU A 223 -27.32 -45.72 -34.12
C GLU A 223 -26.12 -46.68 -34.23
N ARG A 224 -25.21 -46.52 -35.19
CA ARG A 224 -24.06 -47.42 -35.44
C ARG A 224 -22.73 -46.89 -34.95
N GLY A 225 -22.66 -45.65 -34.38
CA GLY A 225 -21.44 -45.14 -33.67
C GLY A 225 -20.21 -44.92 -34.57
N GLU A 226 -20.32 -44.75 -35.85
CA GLU A 226 -19.21 -44.44 -36.76
C GLU A 226 -18.97 -42.94 -36.82
N SER A 227 -18.08 -42.44 -35.91
CA SER A 227 -17.62 -41.07 -35.92
C SER A 227 -16.15 -41.00 -36.35
N ASP A 228 -15.95 -40.79 -37.66
CA ASP A 228 -14.70 -40.25 -38.20
C ASP A 228 -15.03 -39.37 -39.42
N SER A 229 -15.36 -38.09 -39.10
CA SER A 229 -15.35 -37.00 -40.11
C SER A 229 -15.33 -35.65 -39.43
N PRO A 230 -14.53 -34.70 -39.92
CA PRO A 230 -14.39 -33.36 -39.34
C PRO A 230 -15.70 -32.56 -39.46
N LEU A 231 -15.98 -31.78 -38.44
CA LEU A 231 -17.14 -30.86 -38.36
C LEU A 231 -17.31 -30.06 -39.68
N PRO A 232 -18.53 -29.97 -40.23
CA PRO A 232 -18.77 -29.14 -41.43
C PRO A 232 -18.62 -27.64 -41.08
N PRO A 233 -18.22 -26.81 -42.05
CA PRO A 233 -18.05 -25.37 -41.82
C PRO A 233 -19.41 -24.71 -41.53
N GLN A 234 -19.39 -23.75 -40.60
CA GLN A 234 -20.54 -22.96 -40.17
C GLN A 234 -21.15 -22.22 -41.36
N GLY A 235 -22.25 -22.74 -41.90
CA GLY A 235 -23.05 -22.10 -42.94
C GLY A 235 -23.90 -20.98 -42.34
N ARG A 236 -23.65 -19.75 -42.76
CA ARG A 236 -24.56 -18.62 -42.53
C ARG A 236 -25.76 -18.82 -43.45
N GLY A 237 -26.95 -18.94 -42.85
CA GLY A 237 -28.21 -18.76 -43.55
C GLY A 237 -29.14 -19.99 -43.64
N ALA A 238 -29.93 -20.21 -42.60
CA ALA A 238 -31.25 -20.86 -42.60
C ALA A 238 -31.87 -20.88 -41.20
N GLY A 239 -31.89 -19.72 -40.49
CA GLY A 239 -32.28 -19.61 -39.05
C GLY A 239 -33.79 -19.35 -38.79
N GLY A 240 -34.63 -19.22 -39.79
CA GLY A 240 -36.01 -18.73 -39.60
C GLY A 240 -37.03 -19.76 -39.14
N GLU A 241 -37.06 -20.96 -39.71
CA GLU A 241 -38.11 -21.90 -39.47
C GLU A 241 -37.99 -22.69 -38.15
N GLY A 242 -36.77 -23.07 -37.73
CA GLY A 242 -36.51 -23.80 -36.49
C GLY A 242 -36.78 -22.96 -35.23
N THR A 243 -36.47 -21.67 -35.26
CA THR A 243 -36.69 -20.75 -34.13
C THR A 243 -38.15 -20.39 -33.93
N THR A 244 -38.91 -20.25 -35.01
CA THR A 244 -40.37 -20.01 -34.98
C THR A 244 -41.11 -21.21 -34.38
N GLY A 245 -40.73 -22.43 -34.73
CA GLY A 245 -41.29 -23.67 -34.19
C GLY A 245 -40.98 -23.82 -32.70
N ALA A 246 -39.76 -23.50 -32.25
CA ALA A 246 -39.39 -23.53 -30.80
C ALA A 246 -40.18 -22.48 -29.99
N LEU A 247 -40.36 -21.27 -30.53
CA LEU A 247 -41.16 -20.24 -29.87
C LEU A 247 -42.67 -20.61 -29.77
N GLN A 248 -43.23 -21.30 -30.81
CA GLN A 248 -44.57 -21.84 -30.79
C GLN A 248 -44.72 -22.98 -29.73
N ALA A 249 -43.75 -23.87 -29.62
CA ALA A 249 -43.73 -24.93 -28.59
C ALA A 249 -43.67 -24.37 -27.16
N LEU A 250 -43.21 -23.15 -26.97
CA LEU A 250 -43.16 -22.43 -25.72
C LEU A 250 -44.41 -21.54 -25.46
N ALA A 251 -45.43 -21.52 -26.34
CA ALA A 251 -46.58 -20.66 -26.22
C ALA A 251 -47.36 -20.85 -24.88
N ARG A 252 -47.35 -22.08 -24.33
CA ARG A 252 -47.94 -22.40 -23.02
C ARG A 252 -47.05 -22.14 -21.81
N ALA A 253 -45.83 -21.64 -22.03
CA ALA A 253 -44.83 -21.36 -20.99
C ALA A 253 -44.22 -19.94 -21.17
N PRO A 254 -45.00 -18.88 -20.91
CA PRO A 254 -44.64 -17.50 -21.27
C PRO A 254 -43.31 -17.05 -20.69
N LYS A 255 -42.98 -17.45 -19.46
CA LYS A 255 -41.67 -17.10 -18.85
C LYS A 255 -40.50 -17.77 -19.58
N GLN A 256 -40.63 -19.01 -20.04
CA GLN A 256 -39.61 -19.69 -20.83
C GLN A 256 -39.46 -19.04 -22.22
N GLN A 257 -40.60 -18.67 -22.85
CA GLN A 257 -40.61 -18.00 -24.14
C GLN A 257 -39.88 -16.64 -24.10
N VAL A 258 -40.07 -15.84 -23.05
CA VAL A 258 -39.38 -14.54 -22.86
C VAL A 258 -37.89 -14.75 -22.69
N VAL A 259 -37.47 -15.72 -21.86
CA VAL A 259 -36.03 -16.04 -21.68
C VAL A 259 -35.40 -16.50 -22.99
N TYR A 260 -36.08 -17.42 -23.73
CA TYR A 260 -35.54 -17.96 -24.98
C TYR A 260 -35.40 -16.87 -26.06
N ARG A 261 -36.41 -15.99 -26.17
CA ARG A 261 -36.38 -14.84 -27.10
C ARG A 261 -35.21 -13.90 -26.79
N TYR A 262 -35.06 -13.55 -25.52
CA TYR A 262 -33.93 -12.70 -25.07
C TYR A 262 -32.58 -13.32 -25.40
N LEU A 263 -32.41 -14.63 -25.17
CA LEU A 263 -31.17 -15.34 -25.52
C LEU A 263 -30.89 -15.33 -27.04
N LEU A 264 -31.94 -15.47 -27.87
CA LEU A 264 -31.82 -15.41 -29.34
C LEU A 264 -31.47 -14.01 -29.85
N GLU A 265 -32.08 -12.97 -29.29
CA GLU A 265 -31.81 -11.57 -29.63
C GLU A 265 -30.36 -11.22 -29.34
N GLN A 266 -29.85 -11.64 -28.19
CA GLN A 266 -28.48 -11.38 -27.76
C GLN A 266 -27.44 -12.28 -28.45
N ALA A 267 -27.83 -13.44 -28.97
CA ALA A 267 -26.94 -14.34 -29.73
C ALA A 267 -26.39 -13.71 -31.03
N GLN A 268 -27.01 -12.62 -31.50
CA GLN A 268 -26.55 -11.87 -32.70
C GLN A 268 -25.32 -10.99 -32.37
N SER A 269 -25.02 -10.78 -31.11
CA SER A 269 -23.96 -9.86 -30.65
C SER A 269 -22.91 -10.64 -29.82
N GLY A 270 -21.94 -11.30 -30.48
CA GLY A 270 -20.85 -11.98 -29.77
C GLY A 270 -20.91 -13.51 -29.79
N ASP A 271 -20.37 -14.19 -28.73
CA ASP A 271 -20.35 -15.66 -28.59
C ASP A 271 -21.70 -16.27 -28.11
N GLY A 272 -22.71 -15.44 -27.88
CA GLY A 272 -24.06 -15.81 -27.47
C GLY A 272 -24.20 -16.30 -26.01
N TRP A 273 -23.14 -16.34 -25.23
CA TRP A 273 -23.17 -16.75 -23.83
C TRP A 273 -23.48 -15.57 -22.91
N LEU A 274 -24.59 -15.68 -22.16
CA LEU A 274 -25.03 -14.64 -21.23
C LEU A 274 -25.02 -15.17 -19.78
N PRO A 275 -24.57 -14.37 -18.79
CA PRO A 275 -24.69 -14.71 -17.38
C PRO A 275 -26.16 -14.94 -17.00
N LEU A 276 -26.45 -16.04 -16.30
CA LEU A 276 -27.82 -16.36 -15.85
C LEU A 276 -28.45 -15.20 -15.07
N GLY A 277 -27.68 -14.53 -14.20
CA GLY A 277 -28.16 -13.37 -13.43
C GLY A 277 -28.69 -12.25 -14.33
N GLN A 278 -27.94 -11.88 -15.37
CA GLN A 278 -28.32 -10.86 -16.36
C GLN A 278 -29.57 -11.27 -17.12
N VAL A 279 -29.65 -12.54 -17.52
CA VAL A 279 -30.85 -13.06 -18.24
C VAL A 279 -32.10 -12.99 -17.37
N LEU A 280 -32.01 -13.37 -16.09
CA LEU A 280 -33.12 -13.32 -15.16
C LEU A 280 -33.55 -11.89 -14.82
N GLU A 281 -32.61 -10.96 -14.68
CA GLU A 281 -32.88 -9.55 -14.42
C GLU A 281 -33.57 -8.88 -15.62
N ALA A 282 -33.01 -9.07 -16.82
CA ALA A 282 -33.57 -8.50 -18.06
C ALA A 282 -34.94 -9.03 -18.42
N THR A 283 -35.25 -10.31 -18.10
CA THR A 283 -36.49 -10.98 -18.47
C THR A 283 -37.55 -10.99 -17.37
N GLY A 284 -37.18 -10.65 -16.14
CA GLY A 284 -38.08 -10.80 -14.96
C GLY A 284 -38.48 -12.26 -14.68
N ALA A 285 -37.80 -13.23 -15.30
CA ALA A 285 -38.08 -14.65 -15.14
C ALA A 285 -37.33 -15.25 -13.94
N GLY A 286 -37.84 -16.33 -13.39
CA GLY A 286 -37.17 -17.08 -12.32
C GLY A 286 -36.22 -18.17 -12.88
N ARG A 287 -35.28 -18.63 -12.07
CA ARG A 287 -34.31 -19.71 -12.40
C ARG A 287 -34.98 -20.99 -12.96
N PRO A 288 -36.14 -21.46 -12.47
CA PRO A 288 -36.80 -22.62 -13.04
C PRO A 288 -37.16 -22.51 -14.53
N ALA A 289 -37.43 -21.30 -15.05
CA ALA A 289 -37.68 -21.09 -16.46
C ALA A 289 -36.43 -21.32 -17.33
N ALA A 290 -35.29 -20.88 -16.86
CA ALA A 290 -34.01 -21.11 -17.51
C ALA A 290 -33.60 -22.61 -17.46
N ASP A 291 -33.76 -23.25 -16.31
CA ASP A 291 -33.45 -24.69 -16.13
C ASP A 291 -34.36 -25.56 -17.02
N ALA A 292 -35.61 -25.18 -17.19
CA ALA A 292 -36.55 -25.89 -18.08
C ALA A 292 -36.18 -25.75 -19.57
N LEU A 293 -35.60 -24.59 -20.00
CA LEU A 293 -35.09 -24.45 -21.36
C LEU A 293 -33.86 -25.34 -21.61
N VAL A 294 -33.00 -25.47 -20.62
CA VAL A 294 -31.81 -26.37 -20.69
C VAL A 294 -32.30 -27.83 -20.75
N ALA A 295 -33.28 -28.24 -19.91
CA ALA A 295 -33.84 -29.58 -19.89
C ALA A 295 -34.57 -29.95 -21.21
N ARG A 296 -35.07 -28.94 -21.95
CA ARG A 296 -35.73 -29.13 -23.25
C ARG A 296 -34.73 -29.07 -24.43
N GLY A 297 -33.45 -28.89 -24.19
CA GLY A 297 -32.44 -28.76 -25.24
C GLY A 297 -32.55 -27.48 -26.07
N LEU A 298 -33.27 -26.46 -25.59
CA LEU A 298 -33.41 -25.15 -26.26
C LEU A 298 -32.37 -24.15 -25.80
N ALA A 299 -31.70 -24.40 -24.69
CA ALA A 299 -30.57 -23.64 -24.20
C ALA A 299 -29.47 -24.56 -23.68
N GLU A 300 -28.23 -24.11 -23.79
CA GLU A 300 -27.09 -24.72 -23.19
C GLU A 300 -26.65 -23.92 -21.96
N ALA A 301 -26.21 -24.64 -20.92
CA ALA A 301 -25.72 -24.01 -19.72
C ALA A 301 -24.29 -24.46 -19.43
N VAL A 302 -23.41 -23.52 -19.12
CA VAL A 302 -22.02 -23.80 -18.73
C VAL A 302 -21.65 -22.96 -17.52
N GLU A 303 -20.88 -23.54 -16.61
CA GLU A 303 -20.28 -22.75 -15.53
C GLU A 303 -18.95 -22.19 -16.01
N ARG A 304 -18.83 -20.85 -15.99
CA ARG A 304 -17.60 -20.15 -16.33
C ARG A 304 -17.08 -19.38 -15.13
N GLU A 305 -15.76 -19.32 -15.00
CA GLU A 305 -15.12 -18.45 -14.01
C GLU A 305 -15.37 -16.98 -14.39
N VAL A 306 -15.72 -16.17 -13.39
CA VAL A 306 -15.93 -14.73 -13.52
C VAL A 306 -15.06 -13.98 -12.51
N TRP A 307 -14.52 -12.84 -12.93
CA TRP A 307 -13.70 -12.01 -12.08
C TRP A 307 -14.56 -11.08 -11.22
N ARG A 308 -14.22 -11.00 -9.91
CA ARG A 308 -14.78 -9.98 -9.01
C ARG A 308 -13.96 -8.71 -9.19
N ASP A 309 -14.27 -7.93 -10.23
CA ASP A 309 -13.59 -6.67 -10.51
C ASP A 309 -14.17 -5.55 -9.64
N PRO A 310 -13.35 -4.90 -8.76
CA PRO A 310 -13.80 -3.77 -7.94
C PRO A 310 -14.22 -2.54 -8.75
N LEU A 311 -13.83 -2.48 -10.03
CA LEU A 311 -14.13 -1.40 -10.95
C LEU A 311 -15.27 -1.73 -11.93
N ALA A 312 -15.81 -2.94 -11.88
CA ALA A 312 -16.90 -3.36 -12.77
C ALA A 312 -18.11 -2.41 -12.67
N GLY A 313 -18.70 -2.08 -13.81
CA GLY A 313 -19.87 -1.20 -13.89
C GLY A 313 -19.59 0.29 -13.64
N ARG A 314 -18.32 0.71 -13.52
CA ARG A 314 -17.96 2.14 -13.41
C ARG A 314 -17.55 2.66 -14.79
N GLU A 315 -18.19 3.71 -15.21
CA GLU A 315 -17.78 4.44 -16.41
C GLU A 315 -16.66 5.42 -16.09
N PHE A 316 -15.65 5.48 -16.96
CA PHE A 316 -14.53 6.40 -16.86
C PHE A 316 -14.47 7.26 -18.12
N VAL A 317 -14.53 8.57 -17.95
CA VAL A 317 -14.30 9.50 -19.04
C VAL A 317 -12.81 9.47 -19.37
N LEU A 318 -12.47 9.07 -20.57
CA LEU A 318 -11.08 9.02 -21.05
C LEU A 318 -10.44 10.41 -21.00
N THR A 319 -9.21 10.47 -20.50
CA THR A 319 -8.45 11.71 -20.40
C THR A 319 -7.19 11.64 -21.24
N ALA A 320 -6.97 12.67 -22.05
CA ALA A 320 -5.70 12.87 -22.73
C ALA A 320 -4.64 13.44 -21.76
N PRO A 321 -3.33 13.17 -22.00
CA PRO A 321 -2.27 13.81 -21.24
C PRO A 321 -2.28 15.33 -21.48
N PRO A 322 -2.26 16.16 -20.41
CA PRO A 322 -2.06 17.58 -20.56
C PRO A 322 -0.62 17.87 -21.00
N PRO A 323 -0.36 19.03 -21.62
CA PRO A 323 1.00 19.48 -21.91
C PRO A 323 1.79 19.64 -20.61
N LEU A 324 3.06 19.28 -20.64
CA LEU A 324 3.96 19.39 -19.51
C LEU A 324 4.49 20.82 -19.37
N THR A 325 4.77 21.23 -18.16
CA THR A 325 5.54 22.45 -17.90
C THR A 325 7.02 22.21 -18.15
N PRO A 326 7.86 23.25 -18.37
CA PRO A 326 9.30 23.07 -18.60
C PRO A 326 10.01 22.24 -17.52
N ASP A 327 9.63 22.41 -16.23
CA ASP A 327 10.19 21.60 -15.14
C ASP A 327 9.75 20.14 -15.23
N GLN A 328 8.50 19.89 -15.58
CA GLN A 328 7.96 18.56 -15.80
C GLN A 328 8.59 17.88 -17.00
N GLU A 329 8.84 18.61 -18.09
CA GLU A 329 9.52 18.09 -19.28
C GLU A 329 10.95 17.66 -18.94
N ARG A 330 11.72 18.49 -18.23
CA ARG A 330 13.06 18.11 -17.78
C ARG A 330 13.05 16.85 -16.90
N ALA A 331 12.11 16.76 -15.98
CA ALA A 331 11.94 15.58 -15.15
C ALA A 331 11.57 14.34 -15.98
N MET A 332 10.65 14.47 -16.94
CA MET A 332 10.25 13.38 -17.84
C MET A 332 11.37 12.92 -18.77
N GLN A 333 12.19 13.83 -19.28
CA GLN A 333 13.36 13.46 -20.09
C GLN A 333 14.31 12.53 -19.31
N ALA A 334 14.63 12.86 -18.05
CA ALA A 334 15.47 12.02 -17.21
C ALA A 334 14.80 10.67 -16.91
N VAL A 335 13.52 10.66 -16.58
CA VAL A 335 12.75 9.44 -16.31
C VAL A 335 12.66 8.56 -17.55
N ASN A 336 12.39 9.13 -18.73
CA ASN A 336 12.30 8.40 -19.99
C ASN A 336 13.65 7.75 -20.34
N ALA A 337 14.76 8.49 -20.20
CA ALA A 337 16.09 7.94 -20.43
C ALA A 337 16.39 6.73 -19.54
N ALA A 338 15.99 6.77 -18.25
CA ALA A 338 16.13 5.65 -17.34
C ALA A 338 15.23 4.46 -17.71
N ILE A 339 13.98 4.70 -18.12
CA ILE A 339 13.07 3.66 -18.58
C ILE A 339 13.61 2.96 -19.83
N ASP A 340 14.11 3.74 -20.78
CA ASP A 340 14.61 3.25 -22.07
C ASP A 340 15.91 2.46 -21.91
N SER A 341 16.75 2.82 -20.95
CA SER A 341 17.99 2.07 -20.62
C SER A 341 17.73 0.67 -20.08
N ARG A 342 16.54 0.40 -19.54
CA ARG A 342 16.16 -0.84 -18.85
C ARG A 342 17.04 -1.18 -17.64
N LEU A 343 17.79 -0.23 -17.15
CA LEU A 343 18.61 -0.35 -15.94
C LEU A 343 17.88 0.28 -14.75
N HIS A 344 18.12 -0.29 -13.58
CA HIS A 344 17.57 0.27 -12.36
C HIS A 344 18.05 1.69 -12.11
N HIS A 345 17.12 2.60 -11.92
CA HIS A 345 17.37 3.97 -11.45
C HIS A 345 16.36 4.35 -10.37
N THR A 346 16.82 5.11 -9.37
CA THR A 346 15.92 5.64 -8.34
C THR A 346 15.93 7.16 -8.39
N PHE A 347 14.78 7.74 -8.64
CA PHE A 347 14.53 9.17 -8.59
C PHE A 347 13.83 9.58 -7.31
N LEU A 348 14.25 10.68 -6.70
CA LEU A 348 13.49 11.42 -5.70
C LEU A 348 12.83 12.62 -6.39
N LEU A 349 11.54 12.52 -6.65
CA LEU A 349 10.75 13.60 -7.27
C LEU A 349 10.21 14.52 -6.16
N HIS A 350 10.93 15.58 -5.86
CA HIS A 350 10.55 16.62 -4.92
C HIS A 350 9.76 17.70 -5.62
N GLY A 351 8.46 17.74 -5.41
CA GLY A 351 7.60 18.75 -6.02
C GLY A 351 6.57 19.29 -5.04
N VAL A 352 6.39 20.61 -5.03
CA VAL A 352 5.38 21.24 -4.17
C VAL A 352 3.99 20.64 -4.38
N THR A 353 3.11 20.81 -3.39
CA THR A 353 1.74 20.32 -3.51
C THR A 353 1.02 20.99 -4.69
N GLY A 354 0.51 20.21 -5.65
CA GLY A 354 -0.11 20.75 -6.87
C GLY A 354 0.86 20.98 -8.03
N SER A 355 2.11 20.54 -7.94
CA SER A 355 3.11 20.66 -9.03
C SER A 355 2.92 19.68 -10.19
N GLY A 356 1.92 18.81 -10.15
CA GLY A 356 1.63 17.83 -11.19
C GLY A 356 2.45 16.55 -11.14
N LYS A 357 3.03 16.16 -9.99
CA LYS A 357 3.76 14.87 -9.81
C LYS A 357 3.01 13.68 -10.38
N THR A 358 1.70 13.63 -10.18
CA THR A 358 0.85 12.52 -10.65
C THR A 358 0.88 12.39 -12.18
N GLU A 359 1.00 13.50 -12.91
CA GLU A 359 1.09 13.47 -14.38
C GLU A 359 2.40 12.83 -14.82
N ILE A 360 3.53 13.14 -14.15
CA ILE A 360 4.81 12.46 -14.38
C ILE A 360 4.67 10.94 -14.21
N TYR A 361 3.97 10.49 -13.15
CA TYR A 361 3.74 9.05 -12.93
C TYR A 361 2.94 8.41 -14.04
N LEU A 362 1.86 9.07 -14.50
CA LEU A 362 0.99 8.56 -15.55
C LEU A 362 1.69 8.51 -16.91
N GLN A 363 2.47 9.52 -17.26
CA GLN A 363 3.23 9.52 -18.52
C GLN A 363 4.38 8.50 -18.50
N ALA A 364 5.09 8.36 -17.36
CA ALA A 364 6.09 7.32 -17.17
C ALA A 364 5.48 5.92 -17.29
N ALA A 365 4.29 5.70 -16.69
CA ALA A 365 3.56 4.44 -16.83
C ALA A 365 3.17 4.19 -18.30
N ALA A 366 2.65 5.18 -19.03
CA ALA A 366 2.33 5.05 -20.44
C ALA A 366 3.55 4.64 -21.28
N ARG A 367 4.73 5.24 -21.01
CA ARG A 367 6.00 4.89 -21.68
C ARG A 367 6.39 3.43 -21.46
N VAL A 368 6.30 2.96 -20.22
CA VAL A 368 6.62 1.56 -19.84
C VAL A 368 5.64 0.59 -20.50
N LEU A 369 4.34 0.92 -20.53
CA LEU A 369 3.32 0.11 -21.17
C LEU A 369 3.49 0.02 -22.69
N ALA A 370 3.95 1.10 -23.32
CA ALA A 370 4.27 1.10 -24.73
C ALA A 370 5.44 0.16 -25.10
N GLN A 371 6.31 -0.12 -24.10
CA GLN A 371 7.39 -1.11 -24.23
C GLN A 371 6.95 -2.56 -23.90
N GLY A 372 5.66 -2.81 -23.65
CA GLY A 372 5.13 -4.11 -23.23
C GLY A 372 5.48 -4.48 -21.76
N ARG A 373 6.03 -3.55 -20.98
CA ARG A 373 6.39 -3.75 -19.56
C ARG A 373 5.25 -3.28 -18.65
N ARG A 374 5.36 -3.55 -17.36
CA ARG A 374 4.31 -3.32 -16.36
C ARG A 374 4.75 -2.33 -15.28
N ALA A 375 3.76 -1.78 -14.55
CA ALA A 375 4.00 -0.78 -13.53
C ALA A 375 3.29 -1.08 -12.20
N ILE A 376 3.91 -0.68 -11.09
CA ILE A 376 3.30 -0.62 -9.75
C ILE A 376 3.25 0.85 -9.32
N ILE A 377 2.07 1.30 -8.86
CA ILE A 377 1.87 2.64 -8.31
C ILE A 377 1.40 2.49 -6.86
N LEU A 378 2.29 2.80 -5.92
CA LEU A 378 1.97 2.83 -4.50
C LEU A 378 1.43 4.20 -4.11
N VAL A 379 0.28 4.18 -3.43
CA VAL A 379 -0.38 5.37 -2.89
C VAL A 379 -0.70 5.10 -1.42
N PRO A 380 -0.52 6.05 -0.49
CA PRO A 380 -0.93 5.85 0.91
C PRO A 380 -2.39 5.45 1.01
N GLU A 381 -2.73 4.54 1.92
CA GLU A 381 -4.09 3.98 2.03
C GLU A 381 -5.17 5.06 2.18
N ILE A 382 -4.85 6.13 2.89
CA ILE A 382 -5.73 7.30 3.06
C ILE A 382 -5.84 8.18 1.81
N ALA A 383 -4.84 8.18 0.94
CA ALA A 383 -4.83 8.92 -0.32
C ALA A 383 -5.37 8.09 -1.50
N LEU A 384 -5.60 6.79 -1.30
CA LEU A 384 -6.24 5.91 -2.28
C LEU A 384 -7.76 6.18 -2.31
N THR A 385 -8.11 7.39 -2.68
CA THR A 385 -9.49 7.85 -2.83
C THR A 385 -10.08 7.36 -4.15
N PRO A 386 -11.41 7.30 -4.29
CA PRO A 386 -12.05 7.05 -5.57
C PRO A 386 -11.58 8.01 -6.67
N GLN A 387 -11.25 9.25 -6.31
CA GLN A 387 -10.74 10.25 -7.23
C GLN A 387 -9.36 9.87 -7.80
N THR A 388 -8.44 9.37 -6.97
CA THR A 388 -7.12 8.90 -7.39
C THR A 388 -7.24 7.68 -8.31
N ILE A 389 -8.08 6.71 -7.93
CA ILE A 389 -8.33 5.51 -8.73
C ILE A 389 -8.95 5.89 -10.08
N ARG A 390 -9.96 6.78 -10.10
CA ARG A 390 -10.60 7.27 -11.34
C ARG A 390 -9.59 7.93 -12.27
N ARG A 391 -8.67 8.73 -11.75
CA ARG A 391 -7.64 9.40 -12.57
C ARG A 391 -6.75 8.41 -13.30
N VAL A 392 -6.32 7.32 -12.63
CA VAL A 392 -5.51 6.27 -13.26
C VAL A 392 -6.36 5.42 -14.21
N ALA A 393 -7.59 5.06 -13.81
CA ALA A 393 -8.49 4.26 -14.63
C ALA A 393 -8.94 4.98 -15.90
N ALA A 394 -9.15 6.30 -15.84
CA ALA A 394 -9.49 7.13 -16.99
C ALA A 394 -8.35 7.22 -18.03
N ARG A 395 -7.09 7.04 -17.59
CA ARG A 395 -5.92 7.02 -18.48
C ARG A 395 -5.64 5.63 -19.05
N PHE A 396 -5.93 4.55 -18.29
CA PHE A 396 -5.61 3.17 -18.64
C PHE A 396 -6.82 2.23 -18.42
N PRO A 397 -7.92 2.40 -19.18
CA PRO A 397 -9.15 1.63 -19.00
C PRO A 397 -8.90 0.13 -19.22
N GLY A 398 -9.45 -0.70 -18.35
CA GLY A 398 -9.35 -2.17 -18.42
C GLY A 398 -7.98 -2.77 -18.11
N ARG A 399 -6.93 -1.95 -17.95
CA ARG A 399 -5.52 -2.39 -17.77
C ARG A 399 -5.02 -2.31 -16.31
N ILE A 400 -5.88 -1.89 -15.37
CA ILE A 400 -5.48 -1.65 -13.97
C ILE A 400 -6.11 -2.66 -13.02
N ALA A 401 -5.37 -3.02 -11.98
CA ALA A 401 -5.85 -3.69 -10.78
C ALA A 401 -5.73 -2.77 -9.56
N VAL A 402 -6.74 -2.77 -8.70
CA VAL A 402 -6.76 -1.98 -7.47
C VAL A 402 -6.47 -2.88 -6.28
N TRP A 403 -5.52 -2.46 -5.39
CA TRP A 403 -5.04 -3.30 -4.29
C TRP A 403 -5.01 -2.57 -2.94
N HIS A 404 -6.03 -2.79 -2.10
CA HIS A 404 -6.12 -2.16 -0.77
C HIS A 404 -6.80 -3.05 0.27
N SER A 405 -6.75 -2.65 1.54
CA SER A 405 -7.27 -3.41 2.68
C SER A 405 -8.79 -3.60 2.67
N ARG A 406 -9.54 -2.70 2.03
CA ARG A 406 -11.03 -2.74 1.96
C ARG A 406 -11.58 -3.72 0.94
N LEU A 407 -10.74 -4.29 0.07
CA LEU A 407 -11.15 -5.37 -0.83
C LEU A 407 -11.54 -6.61 -0.02
N THR A 408 -12.60 -7.28 -0.44
CA THR A 408 -12.95 -8.60 0.06
C THR A 408 -11.84 -9.60 -0.24
N ALA A 409 -11.79 -10.71 0.47
CA ALA A 409 -10.81 -11.75 0.20
C ALA A 409 -10.92 -12.31 -1.23
N GLY A 410 -12.16 -12.39 -1.77
CA GLY A 410 -12.43 -12.84 -3.14
C GLY A 410 -11.91 -11.86 -4.19
N GLU A 411 -12.23 -10.57 -4.08
CA GLU A 411 -11.72 -9.53 -4.98
C GLU A 411 -10.19 -9.50 -4.99
N ARG A 412 -9.55 -9.55 -3.80
CA ARG A 412 -8.09 -9.56 -3.67
C ARG A 412 -7.45 -10.78 -4.32
N TYR A 413 -8.10 -11.93 -4.22
CA TYR A 413 -7.67 -13.16 -4.87
C TYR A 413 -7.77 -13.06 -6.39
N ASP A 414 -8.87 -12.53 -6.90
CA ASP A 414 -9.10 -12.41 -8.32
C ASP A 414 -8.15 -11.37 -8.95
N GLU A 415 -7.94 -10.21 -8.32
CA GLU A 415 -6.95 -9.21 -8.77
C GLU A 415 -5.51 -9.78 -8.76
N TRP A 416 -5.16 -10.58 -7.75
CA TRP A 416 -3.87 -11.27 -7.71
C TRP A 416 -3.71 -12.28 -8.85
N ARG A 417 -4.76 -13.07 -9.14
CA ARG A 417 -4.73 -14.02 -10.25
C ARG A 417 -4.62 -13.31 -11.61
N ARG A 418 -5.39 -12.23 -11.82
CA ARG A 418 -5.31 -11.42 -13.04
C ARG A 418 -3.88 -10.88 -13.27
N ALA A 419 -3.24 -10.41 -12.21
CA ALA A 419 -1.85 -9.96 -12.26
C ALA A 419 -0.88 -11.09 -12.59
N LEU A 420 -1.02 -12.25 -11.92
CA LEU A 420 -0.17 -13.44 -12.15
C LEU A 420 -0.31 -13.99 -13.57
N LEU A 421 -1.54 -13.97 -14.13
CA LEU A 421 -1.84 -14.41 -15.50
C LEU A 421 -1.45 -13.38 -16.56
N GLY A 422 -0.99 -12.19 -16.17
CA GLY A 422 -0.57 -11.16 -17.10
C GLY A 422 -1.72 -10.39 -17.78
N GLN A 423 -2.92 -10.45 -17.22
CA GLN A 423 -4.12 -9.73 -17.73
C GLN A 423 -4.16 -8.26 -17.29
N ILE A 424 -3.23 -7.86 -16.42
CA ILE A 424 -3.14 -6.52 -15.83
C ILE A 424 -1.74 -5.96 -16.08
N ASP A 425 -1.69 -4.69 -16.45
CA ASP A 425 -0.45 -3.99 -16.74
C ASP A 425 -0.03 -3.03 -15.61
N ILE A 426 -0.99 -2.48 -14.88
CA ILE A 426 -0.74 -1.56 -13.77
C ILE A 426 -1.44 -2.06 -12.50
N VAL A 427 -0.69 -2.19 -11.41
CA VAL A 427 -1.27 -2.37 -10.08
C VAL A 427 -1.17 -1.05 -9.31
N ILE A 428 -2.32 -0.48 -8.94
CA ILE A 428 -2.40 0.68 -8.05
C ILE A 428 -2.88 0.24 -6.67
N GLY A 429 -2.18 0.66 -5.63
CA GLY A 429 -2.62 0.26 -4.29
C GLY A 429 -1.80 0.81 -3.15
N ALA A 430 -2.19 0.38 -1.95
CA ALA A 430 -1.48 0.70 -0.72
C ALA A 430 -0.19 -0.15 -0.59
N ARG A 431 0.47 -0.07 0.55
CA ARG A 431 1.73 -0.76 0.87
C ARG A 431 1.85 -2.18 0.30
N SER A 432 0.81 -3.01 0.42
CA SER A 432 0.85 -4.41 -0.02
C SER A 432 0.85 -4.61 -1.54
N ALA A 433 0.57 -3.57 -2.33
CA ALA A 433 0.61 -3.65 -3.79
C ALA A 433 2.03 -3.90 -4.33
N ILE A 434 3.08 -3.58 -3.55
CA ILE A 434 4.48 -3.92 -3.89
C ILE A 434 4.72 -5.43 -3.98
N LEU A 435 3.84 -6.24 -3.41
CA LEU A 435 3.91 -7.70 -3.41
C LEU A 435 3.19 -8.34 -4.61
N ALA A 436 2.65 -7.54 -5.54
CA ALA A 436 1.92 -8.03 -6.70
C ALA A 436 2.82 -8.86 -7.65
N PRO A 437 2.33 -9.98 -8.22
CA PRO A 437 3.09 -10.87 -9.09
C PRO A 437 3.14 -10.34 -10.55
N LEU A 438 3.68 -9.14 -10.75
CA LEU A 438 3.85 -8.55 -12.07
C LEU A 438 5.19 -8.98 -12.70
N ARG A 439 5.12 -9.65 -13.85
CA ARG A 439 6.30 -9.97 -14.67
C ARG A 439 6.71 -8.73 -15.46
N ASP A 440 7.96 -8.69 -15.90
CA ASP A 440 8.50 -7.64 -16.78
C ASP A 440 8.21 -6.22 -16.26
N LEU A 441 8.47 -6.03 -14.95
CA LEU A 441 8.25 -4.77 -14.26
C LEU A 441 9.23 -3.71 -14.79
N GLY A 442 8.68 -2.56 -15.22
CA GLY A 442 9.43 -1.44 -15.78
C GLY A 442 9.43 -0.19 -14.93
N LEU A 443 8.40 -0.02 -14.10
CA LEU A 443 8.23 1.17 -13.29
C LEU A 443 7.64 0.83 -11.92
N ILE A 444 8.18 1.45 -10.88
CA ILE A 444 7.61 1.46 -9.54
C ILE A 444 7.52 2.92 -9.08
N VAL A 445 6.31 3.38 -8.81
CA VAL A 445 6.05 4.69 -8.22
C VAL A 445 5.67 4.55 -6.76
N VAL A 446 6.23 5.38 -5.89
CA VAL A 446 5.85 5.51 -4.49
C VAL A 446 5.44 6.97 -4.26
N ASP A 447 4.15 7.24 -4.32
CA ASP A 447 3.62 8.58 -4.07
C ASP A 447 3.57 8.85 -2.57
N GLU A 448 3.83 10.11 -2.17
CA GLU A 448 3.98 10.53 -0.77
C GLU A 448 4.93 9.58 0.01
N GLU A 449 6.15 9.34 -0.52
CA GLU A 449 7.11 8.32 -0.07
C GLU A 449 7.50 8.43 1.42
N HIS A 450 7.34 9.63 2.01
CA HIS A 450 7.58 9.94 3.42
C HIS A 450 6.52 9.33 4.36
N GLU A 451 5.43 8.77 3.81
CA GLU A 451 4.28 8.37 4.62
C GLU A 451 4.57 7.15 5.49
N ALA A 452 4.36 7.30 6.81
CA ALA A 452 4.61 6.25 7.79
C ALA A 452 3.80 4.97 7.56
N SER A 453 2.64 5.05 6.89
CA SER A 453 1.78 3.89 6.58
C SER A 453 2.42 2.86 5.64
N TYR A 454 3.49 3.24 4.95
CA TYR A 454 4.31 2.32 4.15
C TYR A 454 5.13 1.32 4.99
N LYS A 455 5.30 1.56 6.29
CA LYS A 455 5.88 0.58 7.22
C LYS A 455 4.83 -0.41 7.69
N GLN A 456 5.16 -1.72 7.65
CA GLN A 456 4.34 -2.78 8.21
C GLN A 456 4.65 -2.95 9.71
N GLU A 457 3.67 -2.70 10.58
CA GLU A 457 3.84 -2.80 12.02
C GLU A 457 3.26 -4.09 12.63
N GLY A 458 2.15 -4.58 12.06
CA GLY A 458 1.33 -5.65 12.64
C GLY A 458 1.92 -7.05 12.55
N THR A 459 2.43 -7.43 11.39
CA THR A 459 2.87 -8.80 11.07
C THR A 459 4.30 -8.82 10.53
N THR A 460 4.97 -9.96 10.70
CA THR A 460 6.30 -10.21 10.13
C THR A 460 6.17 -10.69 8.69
N PRO A 461 7.00 -10.19 7.75
CA PRO A 461 8.08 -9.21 7.89
C PRO A 461 7.57 -7.77 8.11
N ARG A 462 8.28 -6.99 8.95
CA ARG A 462 7.98 -5.58 9.19
C ARG A 462 8.70 -4.69 8.19
N TYR A 463 8.42 -4.88 6.90
CA TYR A 463 9.07 -4.17 5.82
C TYR A 463 8.53 -2.73 5.67
N HIS A 464 9.34 -1.88 5.06
CA HIS A 464 8.93 -0.57 4.56
C HIS A 464 8.77 -0.65 3.03
N ALA A 465 7.58 -0.29 2.50
CA ALA A 465 7.30 -0.46 1.07
C ALA A 465 8.19 0.39 0.16
N ARG A 466 8.62 1.58 0.61
CA ARG A 466 9.60 2.41 -0.12
C ARG A 466 10.92 1.66 -0.31
N GLU A 467 11.47 1.08 0.75
CA GLU A 467 12.72 0.31 0.69
C GLU A 467 12.54 -0.98 -0.14
N ALA A 468 11.37 -1.63 0.00
CA ALA A 468 11.01 -2.79 -0.82
C ALA A 468 10.88 -2.43 -2.30
N ALA A 469 10.38 -1.23 -2.64
CA ALA A 469 10.29 -0.73 -4.01
C ALA A 469 11.68 -0.56 -4.65
N VAL A 470 12.61 0.04 -3.92
CA VAL A 470 14.00 0.20 -4.37
C VAL A 470 14.67 -1.17 -4.54
N ALA A 471 14.48 -2.09 -3.59
CA ALA A 471 15.03 -3.44 -3.69
C ALA A 471 14.43 -4.23 -4.87
N LEU A 472 13.11 -4.14 -5.08
CA LEU A 472 12.44 -4.79 -6.21
C LEU A 472 12.91 -4.19 -7.54
N GLY A 473 13.05 -2.84 -7.60
CA GLY A 473 13.59 -2.15 -8.77
C GLY A 473 14.99 -2.65 -9.14
N ARG A 474 15.88 -2.80 -8.16
CA ARG A 474 17.23 -3.37 -8.37
C ARG A 474 17.19 -4.79 -8.92
N ASN A 475 16.27 -5.61 -8.41
CA ASN A 475 16.15 -7.01 -8.83
C ASN A 475 15.52 -7.17 -10.23
N THR A 476 14.76 -6.18 -10.71
CA THR A 476 14.00 -6.26 -11.97
C THR A 476 14.49 -5.33 -13.06
N GLY A 477 15.45 -4.45 -12.77
CA GLY A 477 15.86 -3.38 -13.69
C GLY A 477 14.78 -2.30 -13.87
N ALA A 478 13.81 -2.20 -12.95
CA ALA A 478 12.75 -1.20 -13.03
C ALA A 478 13.22 0.17 -12.55
N CYS A 479 12.73 1.22 -13.22
CA CYS A 479 12.83 2.60 -12.78
C CYS A 479 11.96 2.81 -11.53
N VAL A 480 12.48 3.47 -10.50
CA VAL A 480 11.76 3.79 -9.25
C VAL A 480 11.63 5.29 -9.09
N ILE A 481 10.40 5.77 -8.92
CA ILE A 481 10.11 7.18 -8.66
C ILE A 481 9.53 7.30 -7.23
N LEU A 482 10.27 7.96 -6.35
CA LEU A 482 9.84 8.29 -4.99
C LEU A 482 9.36 9.74 -5.01
N GLY A 483 8.04 9.96 -4.94
CA GLY A 483 7.47 11.29 -5.07
C GLY A 483 7.00 11.85 -3.73
N SER A 484 7.32 13.11 -3.45
CA SER A 484 6.87 13.81 -2.25
C SER A 484 6.94 15.33 -2.40
N ALA A 485 6.06 16.04 -1.66
CA ALA A 485 6.20 17.47 -1.43
C ALA A 485 7.13 17.76 -0.24
N THR A 486 7.28 16.80 0.65
CA THR A 486 8.09 16.87 1.87
C THR A 486 8.85 15.56 2.03
N PRO A 487 9.92 15.33 1.28
CA PRO A 487 10.64 14.07 1.29
C PRO A 487 11.05 13.61 2.69
N ASP A 488 11.11 12.29 2.90
CA ASP A 488 11.70 11.70 4.11
C ASP A 488 13.18 12.09 4.19
N VAL A 489 13.63 12.44 5.37
CA VAL A 489 15.02 12.91 5.60
C VAL A 489 16.06 11.91 5.11
N THR A 490 15.80 10.60 5.22
CA THR A 490 16.69 9.55 4.71
C THR A 490 16.71 9.53 3.18
N SER A 491 15.57 9.69 2.52
CA SER A 491 15.48 9.76 1.05
C SER A 491 16.19 11.00 0.51
N ALA A 492 16.01 12.15 1.16
CA ALA A 492 16.68 13.39 0.80
C ALA A 492 18.19 13.30 0.99
N TYR A 493 18.67 12.71 2.08
CA TYR A 493 20.09 12.47 2.30
C TYR A 493 20.70 11.55 1.22
N ARG A 494 20.00 10.48 0.84
CA ARG A 494 20.42 9.60 -0.26
C ARG A 494 20.48 10.33 -1.61
N ALA A 495 19.62 11.31 -1.83
CA ALA A 495 19.70 12.16 -3.01
C ALA A 495 20.90 13.12 -2.95
N GLN A 496 21.18 13.71 -1.78
CA GLN A 496 22.37 14.56 -1.59
C GLN A 496 23.69 13.79 -1.76
N THR A 497 23.73 12.52 -1.40
CA THR A 497 24.91 11.65 -1.54
C THR A 497 25.02 10.95 -2.90
N GLY A 498 24.11 11.23 -3.84
CA GLY A 498 24.13 10.67 -5.19
C GLY A 498 23.58 9.23 -5.30
N ALA A 499 23.08 8.64 -4.20
CA ALA A 499 22.43 7.31 -4.23
C ALA A 499 21.08 7.35 -4.94
N TYR A 500 20.42 8.51 -4.97
CA TYR A 500 19.21 8.80 -5.75
C TYR A 500 19.44 10.04 -6.60
N THR A 501 18.76 10.12 -7.74
CA THR A 501 18.75 11.33 -8.56
C THR A 501 17.60 12.24 -8.13
N LEU A 502 17.91 13.49 -7.76
CA LEU A 502 16.90 14.47 -7.38
C LEU A 502 16.27 15.11 -8.63
N LEU A 503 14.94 15.06 -8.71
CA LEU A 503 14.15 15.81 -9.68
C LEU A 503 13.26 16.81 -8.91
N THR A 504 13.22 18.07 -9.34
CA THR A 504 12.49 19.14 -8.65
C THR A 504 11.38 19.73 -9.49
N LEU A 505 10.20 19.92 -8.87
CA LEU A 505 9.05 20.61 -9.45
C LEU A 505 8.65 21.75 -8.50
N PRO A 506 9.32 22.92 -8.60
CA PRO A 506 9.17 23.99 -7.61
C PRO A 506 7.89 24.78 -7.73
N GLN A 507 7.21 24.70 -8.87
CA GLN A 507 6.05 25.52 -9.18
C GLN A 507 4.74 24.74 -9.05
N ARG A 508 3.70 25.44 -8.62
CA ARG A 508 2.35 24.93 -8.48
C ARG A 508 1.51 25.28 -9.72
N VAL A 509 0.90 24.28 -10.32
CA VAL A 509 0.01 24.44 -11.48
C VAL A 509 -1.42 24.75 -11.01
N LEU A 510 -2.02 25.84 -11.52
CA LEU A 510 -3.41 26.18 -11.24
C LEU A 510 -4.36 25.20 -11.92
N SER A 511 -5.33 24.72 -11.16
CA SER A 511 -6.44 23.89 -11.64
C SER A 511 -7.79 24.51 -11.20
N HIS A 512 -8.89 24.08 -11.82
CA HIS A 512 -10.27 24.37 -11.38
C HIS A 512 -10.85 25.77 -11.73
N ARG A 513 -10.33 26.48 -12.71
CA ARG A 513 -10.86 27.79 -13.15
C ARG A 513 -12.38 27.76 -13.35
N ARG A 514 -12.88 26.79 -14.13
CA ARG A 514 -14.30 26.63 -14.44
C ARG A 514 -15.17 26.48 -13.17
N ARG A 515 -14.74 25.67 -12.21
CA ARG A 515 -15.49 25.42 -10.97
C ARG A 515 -15.59 26.67 -10.08
N ILE A 516 -14.59 27.54 -10.15
CA ILE A 516 -14.58 28.81 -9.43
C ILE A 516 -15.50 29.80 -10.11
N GLU A 517 -15.51 29.84 -11.43
CA GLU A 517 -16.43 30.64 -12.23
C GLU A 517 -17.88 30.24 -11.93
N GLU A 518 -18.19 28.94 -11.90
CA GLU A 518 -19.51 28.40 -11.49
C GLU A 518 -19.89 28.79 -10.06
N HIS A 519 -18.95 28.71 -9.10
CA HIS A 519 -19.18 29.13 -7.71
C HIS A 519 -19.44 30.64 -7.59
N ARG A 520 -18.66 31.46 -8.29
CA ARG A 520 -18.85 32.93 -8.32
C ARG A 520 -20.21 33.30 -8.89
N ALA A 521 -20.60 32.67 -9.98
CA ALA A 521 -21.91 32.89 -10.60
C ALA A 521 -23.03 32.52 -9.62
N ARG A 522 -22.91 31.38 -8.91
CA ARG A 522 -23.91 30.95 -7.94
C ARG A 522 -24.14 31.93 -6.78
N PHE A 523 -23.10 32.61 -6.30
CA PHE A 523 -23.14 33.51 -5.15
C PHE A 523 -23.00 34.99 -5.54
N ASN A 524 -23.04 35.32 -6.84
CA ASN A 524 -22.90 36.67 -7.37
C ASN A 524 -21.68 37.43 -6.83
N LEU A 525 -20.54 36.74 -6.75
CA LEU A 525 -19.31 37.29 -6.18
C LEU A 525 -18.53 38.10 -7.22
N PRO A 526 -17.92 39.27 -6.82
CA PRO A 526 -17.18 40.11 -7.75
C PRO A 526 -15.93 39.44 -8.32
N GLU A 527 -15.50 39.86 -9.52
CA GLU A 527 -14.24 39.44 -10.13
C GLU A 527 -13.05 39.90 -9.27
N GLN A 528 -12.38 38.96 -8.60
CA GLN A 528 -11.13 39.25 -7.93
C GLN A 528 -9.98 39.23 -8.91
N ARG A 529 -9.19 40.30 -8.97
CA ARG A 529 -7.93 40.32 -9.74
C ARG A 529 -6.96 39.36 -9.08
N VAL A 530 -6.68 38.27 -9.75
CA VAL A 530 -5.65 37.33 -9.33
C VAL A 530 -4.28 37.88 -9.75
N HIS A 531 -3.35 37.99 -8.81
CA HIS A 531 -1.97 38.28 -9.14
C HIS A 531 -1.36 37.03 -9.80
N LEU A 532 -1.53 36.90 -11.11
CA LEU A 532 -0.89 35.88 -11.93
C LEU A 532 0.44 36.48 -12.38
N ARG A 533 1.54 35.82 -12.07
CA ARG A 533 2.83 36.11 -12.72
C ARG A 533 2.83 35.36 -14.06
N PRO A 534 3.00 36.05 -15.19
CA PRO A 534 3.33 35.40 -16.45
C PRO A 534 4.70 34.70 -16.31
N LEU A 535 4.94 33.67 -17.13
CA LEU A 535 6.25 33.06 -17.28
C LEU A 535 7.30 34.17 -17.47
N PRO A 536 8.46 34.15 -16.79
CA PRO A 536 9.58 34.98 -17.19
C PRO A 536 9.87 34.63 -18.67
N ALA A 537 9.82 35.63 -19.54
CA ALA A 537 10.26 35.47 -20.91
C ALA A 537 11.68 34.92 -20.87
N GLU A 538 11.93 33.83 -21.60
CA GLU A 538 13.29 33.35 -21.79
C GLU A 538 14.11 34.52 -22.34
N GLU A 539 15.13 34.94 -21.61
CA GLU A 539 16.16 35.81 -22.14
C GLU A 539 16.82 35.06 -23.29
N THR A 540 16.32 35.29 -24.48
CA THR A 540 17.00 34.94 -25.70
C THR A 540 18.32 35.65 -25.68
N GLY A 541 19.40 34.93 -25.49
CA GLY A 541 20.80 35.45 -25.47
C GLY A 541 21.10 36.21 -26.74
N GLY A 542 21.02 37.55 -26.67
CA GLY A 542 21.63 38.42 -27.62
C GLY A 542 23.11 38.66 -27.26
N PRO A 543 24.05 38.77 -28.22
CA PRO A 543 25.44 38.92 -27.95
C PRO A 543 25.77 40.26 -27.31
N CYS A 544 26.49 40.21 -26.21
CA CYS A 544 27.03 41.34 -25.51
C CYS A 544 28.08 42.06 -26.41
N THR A 545 27.77 43.27 -26.92
CA THR A 545 28.76 44.18 -27.52
C THR A 545 28.87 45.43 -26.68
N THR A 546 30.12 45.77 -26.45
CA THR A 546 30.68 47.04 -26.04
C THR A 546 30.68 47.44 -24.55
N GLY A 547 31.85 47.47 -24.08
CA GLY A 547 32.64 47.99 -23.07
C GLY A 547 32.39 49.44 -22.59
N ALA A 548 32.53 49.59 -21.26
CA ALA A 548 33.04 50.79 -20.60
C ALA A 548 33.51 50.41 -19.18
N PRO A 549 34.53 51.04 -18.62
CA PRO A 549 35.25 50.56 -17.47
C PRO A 549 34.66 51.10 -16.16
N CYS A 550 34.63 50.24 -15.15
CA CYS A 550 34.30 50.66 -13.79
C CYS A 550 35.57 50.89 -12.98
N THR A 551 35.67 52.07 -12.45
CA THR A 551 36.74 52.59 -11.60
C THR A 551 36.72 51.98 -10.21
N THR A 552 37.89 51.66 -9.74
CA THR A 552 38.23 51.20 -8.39
C THR A 552 38.22 52.32 -7.36
N GLU A 553 37.72 52.06 -6.13
CA GLU A 553 38.27 52.69 -4.92
C GLU A 553 38.28 51.72 -3.74
N ASP A 554 39.39 51.66 -3.19
CA ASP A 554 40.04 51.03 -2.04
C ASP A 554 39.26 50.94 -0.75
N THR A 555 39.45 49.81 -0.01
CA THR A 555 40.06 49.91 1.34
C THR A 555 40.64 48.57 1.83
N LYS A 556 41.79 48.70 2.41
CA LYS A 556 42.78 47.71 2.87
C LYS A 556 42.44 46.96 4.14
N GLY A 557 43.01 45.79 4.27
CA GLY A 557 43.41 45.06 5.51
C GLY A 557 43.12 43.59 5.43
N GLY A 558 43.97 42.63 5.47
CA GLY A 558 45.32 42.43 5.91
C GLY A 558 45.44 41.02 6.47
N ILE A 559 46.29 40.17 5.81
CA ILE A 559 47.09 39.08 6.36
C ILE A 559 46.41 37.74 6.74
N GLY A 560 46.94 36.64 6.10
CA GLY A 560 46.90 35.28 6.60
C GLY A 560 47.11 34.21 5.53
N ARG A 561 48.37 33.80 5.35
CA ARG A 561 48.84 32.73 4.42
C ARG A 561 48.39 31.34 4.88
N GLY A 562 48.15 30.47 3.92
CA GLY A 562 48.02 29.02 4.10
C GLY A 562 47.86 28.32 2.76
N ASP A 563 48.85 27.54 2.38
CA ASP A 563 49.10 26.91 1.08
C ASP A 563 48.08 25.81 0.68
N PRO A 564 48.04 25.43 -0.62
CA PRO A 564 47.02 24.60 -1.21
C PRO A 564 47.40 23.12 -1.29
N ALA A 565 46.39 22.25 -1.24
CA ALA A 565 46.53 20.82 -1.52
C ALA A 565 45.88 20.44 -2.88
N PRO A 566 46.33 19.35 -3.52
CA PRO A 566 46.37 19.22 -4.96
C PRO A 566 45.18 18.57 -5.61
N THR A 567 44.92 18.94 -6.85
CA THR A 567 44.03 18.34 -7.84
C THR A 567 44.56 17.00 -8.38
N PRO A 568 43.77 15.98 -8.62
CA PRO A 568 44.14 14.86 -9.48
C PRO A 568 43.63 15.02 -10.92
N PRO A 569 44.23 14.34 -11.89
CA PRO A 569 44.27 14.73 -13.29
C PRO A 569 43.15 14.16 -14.16
N PHE A 570 42.88 14.91 -15.22
CA PHE A 570 42.17 14.52 -16.44
C PHE A 570 42.86 13.39 -17.17
N VAL A 571 42.08 12.42 -17.68
CA VAL A 571 42.54 11.60 -18.82
C VAL A 571 41.45 11.63 -19.90
N SER A 572 41.84 12.22 -21.03
CA SER A 572 41.13 12.16 -22.32
C SER A 572 41.72 11.01 -23.15
N SER A 573 40.85 10.34 -23.93
CA SER A 573 41.15 9.82 -25.28
C SER A 573 39.88 9.08 -25.78
N VAL A 574 39.17 9.57 -26.74
CA VAL A 574 39.31 9.54 -28.22
C VAL A 574 39.55 8.12 -28.71
N VAL A 575 38.60 7.57 -29.44
CA VAL A 575 38.67 7.13 -30.84
C VAL A 575 37.37 6.47 -31.30
N ASN A 576 36.76 7.04 -32.36
CA ASN A 576 35.87 6.35 -33.30
C ASN A 576 36.69 5.45 -34.23
N PRO A 577 36.12 4.40 -34.83
CA PRO A 577 35.70 4.53 -36.24
C PRO A 577 34.45 3.76 -36.65
N SER A 578 33.73 4.32 -37.59
CA SER A 578 32.81 3.62 -38.51
C SER A 578 33.56 2.78 -39.51
N PRO A 579 32.96 1.76 -40.09
CA PRO A 579 32.85 1.74 -41.54
C PRO A 579 31.48 1.39 -42.15
N SER A 580 31.34 1.82 -43.34
CA SER A 580 30.24 1.84 -44.30
C SER A 580 30.00 0.51 -45.08
N ILE A 581 28.77 0.48 -45.66
CA ILE A 581 28.44 -0.12 -47.00
C ILE A 581 27.94 -1.57 -47.04
N GLY A 582 26.78 -1.75 -47.63
CA GLY A 582 26.33 -3.01 -48.23
C GLY A 582 24.82 -3.07 -48.55
N ASP A 583 24.52 -2.78 -49.80
CA ASP A 583 23.25 -2.87 -50.51
C ASP A 583 22.43 -4.14 -50.37
N GLY A 584 21.11 -4.00 -50.55
CA GLY A 584 20.42 -4.95 -51.32
C GLY A 584 18.99 -5.37 -51.00
N ARG A 585 18.03 -4.73 -51.71
CA ARG A 585 16.77 -5.28 -52.21
C ARG A 585 15.60 -5.54 -51.22
N GLY A 586 14.60 -4.82 -51.46
CA GLY A 586 13.24 -4.59 -51.28
C GLY A 586 12.25 -5.75 -51.31
N CYS A 587 11.22 -5.59 -50.53
CA CYS A 587 9.84 -6.01 -50.80
C CYS A 587 8.87 -5.02 -50.14
N PRO A 588 7.73 -4.69 -50.77
CA PRO A 588 6.91 -3.56 -50.38
C PRO A 588 5.96 -3.93 -49.23
N ALA A 589 5.85 -3.03 -48.29
CA ALA A 589 4.82 -3.05 -47.25
C ALA A 589 3.46 -2.55 -47.81
N PRO A 590 2.34 -3.06 -47.29
CA PRO A 590 1.02 -2.59 -47.70
C PRO A 590 0.69 -1.22 -47.08
N THR A 591 0.21 -0.32 -47.91
CA THR A 591 -0.30 1.00 -47.58
C THR A 591 -1.52 0.95 -46.64
N PRO A 592 -1.57 1.74 -45.60
CA PRO A 592 -2.80 1.94 -44.84
C PRO A 592 -3.73 2.92 -45.56
N PRO A 593 -5.05 2.79 -45.36
CA PRO A 593 -6.03 3.63 -46.06
C PRO A 593 -5.98 5.08 -45.56
N SER A 594 -6.11 6.00 -46.51
CA SER A 594 -6.23 7.43 -46.34
C SER A 594 -7.43 7.79 -45.46
N VAL A 595 -7.18 8.43 -44.32
CA VAL A 595 -8.20 9.12 -43.55
C VAL A 595 -8.12 10.61 -43.87
N SER A 596 -9.24 11.11 -44.40
CA SER A 596 -9.48 12.49 -44.78
C SER A 596 -9.24 13.48 -43.63
N SER A 597 -8.62 14.58 -44.02
CA SER A 597 -8.61 15.92 -43.41
C SER A 597 -9.29 16.10 -42.06
N VAL A 598 -8.46 16.06 -41.01
CA VAL A 598 -8.81 16.67 -39.75
C VAL A 598 -8.26 18.10 -39.72
N VAL A 599 -9.18 19.02 -39.55
CA VAL A 599 -8.98 20.46 -39.35
C VAL A 599 -7.91 20.68 -38.31
N ASN A 600 -6.84 21.39 -38.63
CA ASN A 600 -5.87 21.93 -37.71
C ASN A 600 -6.59 22.85 -36.70
N PRO A 601 -6.65 22.56 -35.41
CA PRO A 601 -6.92 23.59 -34.44
C PRO A 601 -5.63 24.41 -34.33
N SER A 602 -5.73 25.69 -34.69
CA SER A 602 -4.77 26.73 -34.38
C SER A 602 -4.16 26.49 -33.00
N SER A 603 -2.84 26.46 -32.91
CA SER A 603 -2.04 26.37 -31.69
C SER A 603 -2.37 27.57 -30.75
N SER A 604 -3.42 27.42 -29.95
CA SER A 604 -3.58 28.24 -28.77
C SER A 604 -2.56 27.74 -27.78
N VAL A 605 -1.51 28.51 -27.54
CA VAL A 605 -0.62 28.37 -26.39
C VAL A 605 -1.54 28.39 -25.17
N VAL A 606 -1.72 27.25 -24.54
CA VAL A 606 -2.44 27.18 -23.27
C VAL A 606 -1.51 27.81 -22.25
N ASP A 607 -1.76 29.05 -21.88
CA ASP A 607 -1.05 29.74 -20.83
C ASP A 607 -1.17 28.92 -19.54
N VAL A 608 -0.10 28.22 -19.17
CA VAL A 608 -0.02 27.51 -17.89
C VAL A 608 0.11 28.56 -16.79
N LEU A 609 -0.94 28.70 -16.00
CA LEU A 609 -0.98 29.64 -14.89
C LEU A 609 -0.36 29.00 -13.64
N TYR A 610 0.58 29.68 -13.02
CA TYR A 610 1.23 29.27 -11.79
C TYR A 610 0.57 29.96 -10.58
N ALA A 611 0.47 29.25 -9.46
CA ALA A 611 0.03 29.78 -8.18
C ALA A 611 1.18 29.83 -7.18
N GLU A 612 1.25 30.90 -6.43
CA GLU A 612 2.14 30.98 -5.26
C GLU A 612 1.62 30.08 -4.12
N LEU A 613 2.55 29.63 -3.26
CA LEU A 613 2.15 28.96 -2.05
C LEU A 613 1.49 29.96 -1.09
N PRO A 614 0.45 29.56 -0.35
CA PRO A 614 -0.27 30.47 0.53
C PRO A 614 0.64 30.98 1.65
N PRO A 615 0.54 32.25 2.05
CA PRO A 615 1.28 32.79 3.20
C PRO A 615 0.85 32.08 4.48
N VAL A 616 1.84 31.73 5.30
CA VAL A 616 1.64 31.05 6.59
C VAL A 616 1.95 32.01 7.72
N GLU A 617 0.94 32.37 8.48
CA GLU A 617 1.05 33.17 9.70
C GLU A 617 1.26 32.26 10.91
N VAL A 618 2.36 32.45 11.64
CA VAL A 618 2.60 31.74 12.91
C VAL A 618 2.16 32.61 14.07
N VAL A 619 1.17 32.16 14.81
CA VAL A 619 0.62 32.85 15.99
C VAL A 619 1.22 32.27 17.26
N ASP A 620 1.85 33.13 18.06
CA ASP A 620 2.36 32.79 19.39
C ASP A 620 1.23 32.77 20.43
N LEU A 621 0.81 31.57 20.82
CA LEU A 621 -0.25 31.41 21.82
C LEU A 621 0.14 31.93 23.22
N ARG A 622 1.43 32.09 23.52
CA ARG A 622 1.89 32.71 24.77
C ARG A 622 1.48 34.19 24.81
N ARG A 623 1.67 34.89 23.71
CA ARG A 623 1.27 36.29 23.54
C ARG A 623 -0.25 36.48 23.56
N GLU A 624 -0.98 35.58 22.90
CA GLU A 624 -2.45 35.57 22.95
C GLU A 624 -2.95 35.40 24.38
N LEU A 625 -2.37 34.48 25.15
CA LEU A 625 -2.72 34.26 26.55
C LEU A 625 -2.38 35.47 27.47
N GLN A 626 -1.22 36.09 27.24
CA GLN A 626 -0.80 37.31 27.97
C GLN A 626 -1.74 38.49 27.67
N ALA A 627 -2.24 38.58 26.44
CA ALA A 627 -3.22 39.58 26.01
C ALA A 627 -4.67 39.24 26.41
N GLY A 628 -4.88 38.26 27.30
CA GLY A 628 -6.18 37.87 27.85
C GLY A 628 -7.00 36.91 27.02
N ASN A 629 -6.53 36.46 25.85
CA ASN A 629 -7.25 35.47 25.03
C ASN A 629 -7.12 34.08 25.62
N ARG A 630 -8.22 33.51 26.15
CA ARG A 630 -8.30 32.17 26.73
C ARG A 630 -8.97 31.16 25.79
N SER A 631 -9.43 31.63 24.61
CA SER A 631 -9.99 30.75 23.56
C SER A 631 -8.92 29.77 23.03
N ILE A 632 -9.37 28.63 22.48
CA ILE A 632 -8.51 27.73 21.70
C ILE A 632 -8.14 28.33 20.33
N PHE A 633 -8.88 29.38 19.89
CA PHE A 633 -8.58 30.11 18.67
C PHE A 633 -7.92 31.45 19.00
N SER A 634 -6.87 31.77 18.28
CA SER A 634 -6.27 33.09 18.30
C SER A 634 -7.21 34.13 17.64
N ARG A 635 -7.00 35.38 17.96
CA ARG A 635 -7.76 36.48 17.33
C ARG A 635 -7.56 36.51 15.81
N SER A 636 -6.36 36.20 15.35
CA SER A 636 -6.06 36.09 13.91
C SER A 636 -6.84 34.99 13.22
N LEU A 637 -6.86 33.77 13.81
CA LEU A 637 -7.62 32.66 13.25
C LEU A 637 -9.13 32.92 13.26
N THR A 638 -9.67 33.47 14.36
CA THR A 638 -11.11 33.83 14.46
C THR A 638 -11.50 34.83 13.37
N ARG A 639 -10.68 35.87 13.13
CA ARG A 639 -10.90 36.85 12.06
C ARG A 639 -10.85 36.21 10.68
N ALA A 640 -9.85 35.33 10.43
CA ALA A 640 -9.71 34.66 9.13
C ALA A 640 -10.92 33.75 8.82
N ILE A 641 -11.42 33.01 9.82
CA ILE A 641 -12.62 32.18 9.68
C ILE A 641 -13.82 33.05 9.34
N GLY A 642 -14.04 34.14 10.09
CA GLY A 642 -15.17 35.04 9.85
C GLY A 642 -15.15 35.68 8.46
N GLN A 643 -13.98 36.09 7.96
CA GLN A 643 -13.80 36.64 6.61
C GLN A 643 -14.13 35.62 5.53
N ALA A 644 -13.65 34.35 5.67
CA ALA A 644 -13.93 33.28 4.70
C ALA A 644 -15.43 32.95 4.66
N LEU A 645 -16.07 32.82 5.82
CA LEU A 645 -17.50 32.51 5.90
C LEU A 645 -18.36 33.67 5.29
N ALA A 646 -17.98 34.93 5.51
CA ALA A 646 -18.66 36.09 4.91
C ALA A 646 -18.50 36.14 3.38
N ALA A 647 -17.41 35.57 2.83
CA ALA A 647 -17.16 35.45 1.41
C ALA A 647 -17.72 34.12 0.80
N HIS A 648 -18.49 33.36 1.53
CA HIS A 648 -18.98 32.03 1.14
C HIS A 648 -17.86 31.06 0.72
N GLU A 649 -16.68 31.18 1.33
CA GLU A 649 -15.52 30.34 1.13
C GLU A 649 -15.42 29.25 2.21
N GLN A 650 -14.60 28.25 1.97
CA GLN A 650 -14.50 27.11 2.87
C GLN A 650 -13.26 27.16 3.77
N VAL A 651 -13.41 26.63 4.98
CA VAL A 651 -12.38 26.62 6.03
C VAL A 651 -12.02 25.19 6.42
N ILE A 652 -10.72 24.89 6.55
CA ILE A 652 -10.23 23.67 7.17
C ILE A 652 -9.58 23.99 8.51
N LEU A 653 -10.04 23.31 9.58
CA LEU A 653 -9.43 23.37 10.91
C LEU A 653 -8.75 22.04 11.22
N PHE A 654 -7.45 22.10 11.33
CA PHE A 654 -6.60 20.93 11.51
C PHE A 654 -6.15 20.79 12.96
N LEU A 655 -6.32 19.58 13.52
CA LEU A 655 -5.81 19.20 14.83
C LEU A 655 -4.99 17.91 14.73
N ASN A 656 -3.73 17.96 15.13
CA ASN A 656 -2.91 16.74 15.18
C ASN A 656 -3.27 15.93 16.44
N ARG A 657 -4.20 14.97 16.33
CA ARG A 657 -4.57 14.03 17.40
C ARG A 657 -3.88 12.69 17.16
N ARG A 658 -2.62 12.51 17.59
CA ARG A 658 -2.00 11.19 17.71
C ARG A 658 -1.74 10.85 19.16
N GLY A 659 -2.36 9.74 19.64
CA GLY A 659 -2.05 9.06 20.89
C GLY A 659 -2.53 9.73 22.16
N ALA A 660 -2.64 8.93 23.20
CA ALA A 660 -2.92 9.36 24.58
C ALA A 660 -1.66 9.87 25.29
N ALA A 661 -0.56 10.11 24.60
CA ALA A 661 0.66 10.63 25.19
C ALA A 661 0.46 12.08 25.60
N THR A 662 0.25 12.28 26.87
CA THR A 662 0.08 13.59 27.50
C THR A 662 1.45 14.09 27.91
N PHE A 663 1.94 15.14 27.29
CA PHE A 663 3.16 15.82 27.72
C PHE A 663 2.82 17.00 28.63
N VAL A 664 3.79 17.43 29.44
CA VAL A 664 3.64 18.57 30.34
C VAL A 664 4.41 19.74 29.75
N MET A 665 3.72 20.86 29.58
CA MET A 665 4.24 22.09 28.99
C MET A 665 3.89 23.31 29.82
N CYS A 666 4.83 24.23 29.93
CA CYS A 666 4.59 25.55 30.48
C CYS A 666 3.94 26.45 29.43
N ARG A 667 2.76 27.01 29.74
CA ARG A 667 2.03 27.87 28.82
C ARG A 667 2.58 29.29 28.68
N ASP A 668 3.45 29.72 29.61
CA ASP A 668 4.05 31.03 29.56
C ASP A 668 5.36 31.08 28.76
N CYS A 669 6.21 30.05 28.86
CA CYS A 669 7.46 30.01 28.12
C CYS A 669 7.46 28.99 26.97
N GLY A 670 6.43 28.15 26.84
CA GLY A 670 6.30 27.15 25.79
C GLY A 670 7.20 25.92 25.96
N ARG A 671 8.06 25.84 26.98
CA ARG A 671 8.96 24.69 27.19
C ARG A 671 8.24 23.50 27.75
N THR A 672 8.56 22.33 27.19
CA THR A 672 8.13 21.01 27.68
C THR A 672 9.15 20.43 28.64
N LEU A 673 8.72 19.54 29.52
CA LEU A 673 9.62 18.76 30.34
C LEU A 673 10.24 17.63 29.51
N THR A 674 11.55 17.67 29.31
CA THR A 674 12.31 16.70 28.52
C THR A 674 13.13 15.79 29.43
N CYS A 675 13.48 14.60 28.91
CA CYS A 675 14.36 13.67 29.60
C CYS A 675 15.82 14.20 29.59
N PRO A 676 16.51 14.26 30.72
CA PRO A 676 17.89 14.75 30.79
C PRO A 676 18.90 13.83 30.08
N ARG A 677 18.52 12.59 29.74
CA ARG A 677 19.40 11.60 29.10
C ARG A 677 19.14 11.45 27.60
N CYS A 678 17.89 11.66 27.16
CA CYS A 678 17.44 11.37 25.78
C CYS A 678 16.92 12.61 25.06
N GLU A 679 16.76 13.75 25.74
CA GLU A 679 16.23 15.02 25.22
C GLU A 679 14.82 14.94 24.60
N VAL A 680 14.16 13.79 24.67
CA VAL A 680 12.78 13.60 24.24
C VAL A 680 11.80 14.06 25.33
N SER A 681 10.63 14.51 24.94
CA SER A 681 9.56 14.91 25.86
C SER A 681 9.16 13.74 26.75
N LEU A 682 9.00 14.03 28.07
CA LEU A 682 8.53 13.07 29.04
C LEU A 682 7.01 12.89 28.92
N THR A 683 6.54 11.66 29.09
CA THR A 683 5.12 11.32 29.06
C THR A 683 4.53 11.31 30.47
N TYR A 684 3.41 12.00 30.66
CA TYR A 684 2.68 12.00 31.94
C TYR A 684 1.78 10.79 32.08
N HIS A 685 1.95 10.06 33.18
CA HIS A 685 1.11 8.92 33.56
C HIS A 685 0.17 9.31 34.70
N SER A 686 -1.12 9.46 34.38
CA SER A 686 -2.13 9.92 35.35
C SER A 686 -2.35 8.95 36.52
N THR A 687 -2.15 7.64 36.31
CA THR A 687 -2.29 6.59 37.30
C THR A 687 -1.19 6.63 38.37
N ARG A 688 0.03 7.07 38.02
CA ARG A 688 1.19 7.16 38.90
C ARG A 688 1.53 8.61 39.28
N GLN A 689 0.90 9.57 38.63
CA GLN A 689 1.18 11.01 38.74
C GLN A 689 2.67 11.36 38.55
N GLU A 690 3.33 10.67 37.65
CA GLU A 690 4.74 10.83 37.34
C GLU A 690 4.99 11.06 35.83
N LEU A 691 6.17 11.55 35.52
CA LEU A 691 6.69 11.71 34.17
C LEU A 691 7.68 10.57 33.87
N VAL A 692 7.50 9.89 32.74
CA VAL A 692 8.32 8.74 32.34
C VAL A 692 8.92 8.96 30.96
N CYS A 693 10.20 8.67 30.82
CA CYS A 693 10.84 8.55 29.53
C CYS A 693 10.68 7.13 28.98
N HIS A 694 9.92 6.96 27.90
CA HIS A 694 9.75 5.66 27.26
C HIS A 694 10.94 5.18 26.43
N HIS A 695 12.04 5.95 26.38
CA HIS A 695 13.29 5.53 25.77
C HIS A 695 14.21 4.86 26.79
N CYS A 696 14.59 5.56 27.86
CA CYS A 696 15.57 5.09 28.85
C CYS A 696 14.99 4.75 30.21
N ASN A 697 13.68 4.78 30.37
CA ASN A 697 12.99 4.53 31.65
C ASN A 697 13.35 5.51 32.78
N HIS A 698 13.73 6.76 32.46
CA HIS A 698 13.91 7.81 33.46
C HIS A 698 12.55 8.24 34.02
N HIS A 699 12.44 8.33 35.35
CA HIS A 699 11.25 8.76 36.08
C HIS A 699 11.51 10.07 36.82
N GLN A 700 10.54 10.98 36.82
CA GLN A 700 10.57 12.18 37.65
C GLN A 700 9.15 12.62 38.04
N PRO A 701 8.98 13.25 39.21
CA PRO A 701 7.69 13.83 39.60
C PRO A 701 7.28 14.97 38.67
N VAL A 702 5.97 15.24 38.65
CA VAL A 702 5.46 16.38 37.91
C VAL A 702 5.84 17.68 38.62
N ALA A 703 6.53 18.56 37.91
CA ALA A 703 6.89 19.85 38.47
C ALA A 703 5.64 20.73 38.62
N GLN A 704 5.39 21.24 39.81
CA GLN A 704 4.30 22.16 40.09
C GLN A 704 4.59 23.60 39.58
N VAL A 705 5.88 23.90 39.42
CA VAL A 705 6.39 25.18 38.93
C VAL A 705 7.35 24.91 37.79
N CYS A 706 7.29 25.68 36.75
CA CYS A 706 8.17 25.53 35.60
C CYS A 706 9.65 25.71 36.03
N PRO A 707 10.52 24.73 35.83
CA PRO A 707 11.93 24.82 36.22
C PRO A 707 12.67 25.94 35.49
N HIS A 708 12.16 26.39 34.33
CA HIS A 708 12.80 27.39 33.48
C HIS A 708 12.36 28.82 33.77
N CYS A 709 11.05 29.11 33.84
CA CYS A 709 10.53 30.47 34.04
C CYS A 709 9.77 30.66 35.37
N ARG A 710 9.78 29.64 36.25
CA ARG A 710 9.11 29.62 37.54
C ARG A 710 7.59 29.88 37.53
N SER A 711 6.98 29.78 36.34
CA SER A 711 5.51 29.92 36.22
C SER A 711 4.77 28.72 36.82
N ARG A 712 3.61 28.97 37.44
CA ARG A 712 2.66 27.95 37.89
C ARG A 712 1.72 27.47 36.77
N ARG A 713 1.82 28.04 35.54
CA ARG A 713 1.01 27.62 34.38
C ARG A 713 1.62 26.45 33.61
N ILE A 714 2.23 25.53 34.33
CA ILE A 714 2.73 24.27 33.78
C ILE A 714 1.64 23.20 33.94
N LYS A 715 1.14 22.65 32.84
CA LYS A 715 0.04 21.68 32.82
C LYS A 715 0.20 20.69 31.69
N TYR A 716 -0.47 19.54 31.82
CA TYR A 716 -0.62 18.60 30.70
C TYR A 716 -1.44 19.19 29.57
N PHE A 717 -1.09 18.82 28.35
CA PHE A 717 -1.71 19.35 27.12
C PHE A 717 -2.53 18.24 26.42
N GLY A 718 -3.80 18.53 26.12
CA GLY A 718 -4.68 17.66 25.36
C GLY A 718 -5.89 18.43 24.82
N LEU A 719 -6.15 18.36 23.52
CA LEU A 719 -7.29 18.99 22.86
C LEU A 719 -7.95 17.97 21.93
N GLY A 720 -9.29 17.87 21.99
CA GLY A 720 -10.08 16.98 21.14
C GLY A 720 -10.74 17.73 19.97
N THR A 721 -11.00 17.05 18.86
CA THR A 721 -11.73 17.58 17.68
C THR A 721 -13.13 18.04 18.03
N GLN A 722 -13.78 17.40 19.00
CA GLN A 722 -15.11 17.77 19.45
C GLN A 722 -15.12 19.18 20.05
N ARG A 723 -14.14 19.51 20.89
CA ARG A 723 -14.04 20.85 21.48
C ARG A 723 -13.81 21.93 20.42
N VAL A 724 -13.08 21.60 19.34
CA VAL A 724 -12.90 22.51 18.20
C VAL A 724 -14.22 22.78 17.51
N VAL A 725 -15.04 21.73 17.26
CA VAL A 725 -16.38 21.86 16.66
C VAL A 725 -17.31 22.71 17.54
N GLU A 726 -17.32 22.47 18.84
CA GLU A 726 -18.11 23.24 19.82
C GLU A 726 -17.74 24.71 19.77
N THR A 727 -16.43 25.03 19.79
CA THR A 727 -15.97 26.43 19.73
C THR A 727 -16.31 27.11 18.40
N VAL A 728 -16.27 26.39 17.27
CA VAL A 728 -16.72 26.92 15.97
C VAL A 728 -18.19 27.27 16.04
N ARG A 729 -19.05 26.40 16.57
CA ARG A 729 -20.49 26.65 16.71
C ARG A 729 -20.82 27.78 17.68
N GLU A 730 -20.05 27.93 18.75
CA GLU A 730 -20.17 29.04 19.71
C GLU A 730 -19.84 30.38 19.05
N LEU A 731 -18.78 30.45 18.23
CA LEU A 731 -18.31 31.69 17.61
C LEU A 731 -19.02 32.03 16.30
N PHE A 732 -19.45 31.00 15.55
CA PHE A 732 -20.07 31.12 14.25
C PHE A 732 -21.31 30.21 14.13
N PRO A 733 -22.45 30.60 14.79
CA PRO A 733 -23.65 29.75 14.87
C PRO A 733 -24.26 29.40 13.51
N GLN A 734 -24.03 30.22 12.48
CA GLN A 734 -24.54 30.00 11.12
C GLN A 734 -23.68 29.01 10.28
N ALA A 735 -22.45 28.67 10.74
CA ALA A 735 -21.56 27.85 9.98
C ALA A 735 -21.97 26.37 10.00
N ARG A 736 -22.04 25.75 8.83
CA ARG A 736 -22.28 24.32 8.67
C ARG A 736 -20.97 23.59 8.85
N VAL A 737 -20.84 22.83 9.96
CA VAL A 737 -19.59 22.19 10.38
C VAL A 737 -19.63 20.69 10.18
N VAL A 738 -18.69 20.16 9.44
CA VAL A 738 -18.45 18.72 9.28
C VAL A 738 -17.21 18.28 10.07
N ARG A 739 -17.32 17.17 10.81
CA ARG A 739 -16.20 16.57 11.56
C ARG A 739 -15.72 15.31 10.85
N TRP A 740 -14.44 15.30 10.51
CA TRP A 740 -13.80 14.18 9.83
C TRP A 740 -12.60 13.65 10.64
N ASP A 741 -12.86 12.73 11.51
CA ASP A 741 -11.85 12.03 12.28
C ASP A 741 -12.09 10.49 12.25
N ARG A 742 -11.21 9.74 12.92
CA ARG A 742 -11.29 8.28 12.94
C ARG A 742 -12.59 7.75 13.55
N ASP A 743 -13.17 8.49 14.51
CA ASP A 743 -14.35 8.05 15.23
C ASP A 743 -15.62 8.21 14.37
N THR A 744 -15.67 9.26 13.52
CA THR A 744 -16.78 9.52 12.60
C THR A 744 -16.71 8.71 11.31
N ALA A 745 -15.53 8.22 10.94
CA ALA A 745 -15.26 7.60 9.65
C ALA A 745 -15.23 6.05 9.68
N ASN A 746 -15.78 5.41 10.72
CA ASN A 746 -15.70 3.95 10.91
C ASN A 746 -16.68 3.13 10.06
N ARG A 747 -17.69 3.72 9.42
CA ARG A 747 -18.66 3.02 8.57
C ARG A 747 -18.22 3.00 7.11
N ARG A 748 -18.54 1.91 6.38
CA ARG A 748 -18.34 1.85 4.92
C ARG A 748 -19.09 3.01 4.24
N GLY A 749 -18.41 3.78 3.39
CA GLY A 749 -18.99 4.91 2.67
C GLY A 749 -19.00 6.26 3.42
N SER A 750 -18.78 6.29 4.75
CA SER A 750 -18.80 7.55 5.51
C SER A 750 -17.74 8.56 5.07
N HIS A 751 -16.57 8.09 4.61
CA HIS A 751 -15.54 8.96 4.07
C HIS A 751 -15.95 9.66 2.77
N GLU A 752 -16.59 8.94 1.87
CA GLU A 752 -17.04 9.44 0.58
C GLU A 752 -18.17 10.47 0.79
N GLU A 753 -19.07 10.19 1.71
CA GLU A 753 -20.17 11.07 2.04
C GLU A 753 -19.72 12.39 2.68
N LEU A 754 -18.82 12.32 3.68
CA LEU A 754 -18.26 13.53 4.31
C LEU A 754 -17.50 14.41 3.31
N LEU A 755 -16.76 13.76 2.39
CA LEU A 755 -16.07 14.47 1.33
C LEU A 755 -17.05 15.09 0.33
N ARG A 756 -18.12 14.37 -0.07
CA ARG A 756 -19.15 14.88 -0.97
C ARG A 756 -19.80 16.14 -0.40
N GLN A 757 -20.26 16.08 0.86
CA GLN A 757 -20.88 17.23 1.53
C GLN A 757 -20.00 18.48 1.51
N PHE A 758 -18.68 18.30 1.73
CA PHE A 758 -17.76 19.42 1.69
C PHE A 758 -17.45 19.89 0.27
N VAL A 759 -17.27 18.97 -0.67
CA VAL A 759 -17.01 19.30 -2.08
C VAL A 759 -18.21 19.98 -2.75
N GLU A 760 -19.45 19.58 -2.40
CA GLU A 760 -20.69 20.16 -2.94
C GLU A 760 -21.14 21.43 -2.20
N HIS A 761 -20.31 21.92 -1.27
CA HIS A 761 -20.59 23.10 -0.47
C HIS A 761 -21.85 22.97 0.42
N GLU A 762 -22.13 21.77 0.91
CA GLU A 762 -23.12 21.52 1.94
C GLU A 762 -22.57 21.82 3.36
N ALA A 763 -21.25 21.95 3.49
CA ALA A 763 -20.54 22.36 4.70
C ALA A 763 -19.51 23.45 4.41
N ASP A 764 -19.39 24.41 5.34
CA ASP A 764 -18.51 25.57 5.26
C ASP A 764 -17.19 25.35 6.00
N VAL A 765 -17.22 24.60 7.12
CA VAL A 765 -16.06 24.35 7.96
C VAL A 765 -15.84 22.84 8.12
N MET A 766 -14.65 22.39 7.77
CA MET A 766 -14.22 21.00 8.02
C MET A 766 -13.25 20.97 9.19
N VAL A 767 -13.60 20.25 10.27
CA VAL A 767 -12.74 20.01 11.41
C VAL A 767 -12.21 18.57 11.35
N GLY A 768 -10.90 18.38 11.36
CA GLY A 768 -10.39 17.01 11.32
C GLY A 768 -8.93 16.84 11.68
N THR A 769 -8.46 15.60 11.52
CA THR A 769 -7.10 15.19 11.83
C THR A 769 -6.30 14.92 10.55
N GLN A 770 -5.24 14.14 10.61
CA GLN A 770 -4.33 13.85 9.49
C GLN A 770 -5.02 13.40 8.18
N MET A 771 -6.29 12.98 8.25
CA MET A 771 -7.04 12.53 7.07
C MET A 771 -7.36 13.68 6.11
N ILE A 772 -7.60 14.88 6.63
CA ILE A 772 -7.90 16.09 5.82
C ILE A 772 -6.63 16.73 5.21
N ALA A 773 -5.46 16.39 5.75
CA ALA A 773 -4.19 16.91 5.24
C ALA A 773 -3.79 16.28 3.89
N LYS A 774 -4.41 15.15 3.46
CA LYS A 774 -3.89 14.30 2.39
C LYS A 774 -4.88 14.09 1.24
N GLY A 775 -4.36 14.13 0.01
CA GLY A 775 -5.04 13.67 -1.21
C GLY A 775 -6.30 14.42 -1.65
N LEU A 776 -6.75 15.46 -0.91
CA LEU A 776 -7.96 16.18 -1.24
C LEU A 776 -7.69 17.35 -2.17
N ASP A 777 -8.54 17.50 -3.17
CA ASP A 777 -8.53 18.63 -4.10
C ASP A 777 -9.76 19.48 -3.86
N LEU A 778 -9.57 20.59 -3.13
CA LEU A 778 -10.63 21.43 -2.56
C LEU A 778 -10.45 22.89 -3.01
N PRO A 779 -11.02 23.29 -4.15
CA PRO A 779 -10.76 24.60 -4.76
C PRO A 779 -11.32 25.80 -3.97
N LEU A 780 -12.34 25.60 -3.14
CA LEU A 780 -12.99 26.68 -2.36
C LEU A 780 -12.37 26.90 -0.99
N VAL A 781 -11.35 26.12 -0.62
CA VAL A 781 -10.67 26.27 0.67
C VAL A 781 -9.66 27.42 0.60
N THR A 782 -9.98 28.52 1.24
CA THR A 782 -9.13 29.71 1.33
C THR A 782 -8.47 29.88 2.70
N VAL A 783 -9.05 29.34 3.76
CA VAL A 783 -8.47 29.39 5.11
C VAL A 783 -8.16 28.01 5.64
N VAL A 784 -6.94 27.84 6.12
CA VAL A 784 -6.51 26.65 6.85
C VAL A 784 -5.97 27.07 8.21
N GLY A 785 -6.62 26.60 9.28
CA GLY A 785 -6.20 26.81 10.67
C GLY A 785 -5.59 25.57 11.29
N VAL A 786 -4.34 25.63 11.72
CA VAL A 786 -3.72 24.61 12.57
C VAL A 786 -3.92 25.01 14.03
N ILE A 787 -4.71 24.24 14.76
CA ILE A 787 -5.15 24.58 16.13
C ILE A 787 -3.99 24.53 17.13
N SER A 788 -3.08 23.57 16.99
CA SER A 788 -1.82 23.54 17.74
C SER A 788 -0.78 22.67 17.00
N ALA A 789 0.38 23.25 16.71
CA ALA A 789 1.52 22.50 16.21
C ALA A 789 2.24 21.71 17.32
N ASP A 790 2.09 22.13 18.57
CA ASP A 790 2.81 21.59 19.73
C ASP A 790 2.51 20.13 20.02
N THR A 791 1.29 19.66 19.70
CA THR A 791 0.89 18.26 19.86
C THR A 791 1.72 17.31 19.00
N GLY A 792 2.21 17.74 17.85
CA GLY A 792 3.09 16.98 16.99
C GLY A 792 4.55 17.07 17.43
N LEU A 793 5.01 18.28 17.74
CA LEU A 793 6.40 18.57 18.12
C LEU A 793 6.85 17.86 19.39
N ASN A 794 5.95 17.75 20.37
CA ASN A 794 6.28 17.21 21.69
C ASN A 794 5.95 15.72 21.86
N LEU A 795 5.75 14.99 20.76
CA LEU A 795 5.68 13.52 20.84
C LEU A 795 7.04 12.94 21.24
N PRO A 796 7.10 11.90 22.08
CA PRO A 796 8.34 11.22 22.43
C PRO A 796 8.82 10.32 21.28
N ASP A 797 9.13 10.92 20.13
CA ASP A 797 9.50 10.25 18.88
C ASP A 797 10.60 11.04 18.19
N LEU A 798 11.67 10.36 17.77
CA LEU A 798 12.79 11.00 17.08
C LEU A 798 12.38 11.74 15.79
N ARG A 799 11.27 11.37 15.18
CA ARG A 799 10.72 11.97 13.96
C ARG A 799 9.62 13.02 14.24
N ALA A 800 9.46 13.46 15.49
CA ALA A 800 8.39 14.40 15.85
C ALA A 800 8.49 15.73 15.07
N ALA A 801 9.70 16.28 14.95
CA ALA A 801 9.97 17.50 14.20
C ALA A 801 9.73 17.31 12.69
N GLU A 802 10.26 16.23 12.12
CA GLU A 802 10.05 15.87 10.70
C GLU A 802 8.57 15.73 10.35
N ARG A 803 7.82 14.97 11.14
CA ARG A 803 6.39 14.77 10.92
C ARG A 803 5.59 16.05 11.09
N THR A 804 5.98 16.91 12.03
CA THR A 804 5.31 18.19 12.21
C THR A 804 5.56 19.11 11.02
N PHE A 805 6.81 19.19 10.54
CA PHE A 805 7.15 19.93 9.33
C PHE A 805 6.33 19.42 8.12
N GLN A 806 6.37 18.11 7.87
CA GLN A 806 5.64 17.48 6.77
C GLN A 806 4.14 17.78 6.82
N LEU A 807 3.56 17.67 8.01
CA LEU A 807 2.15 17.89 8.23
C LEU A 807 1.75 19.35 8.04
N LEU A 808 2.51 20.30 8.60
CA LEU A 808 2.26 21.72 8.44
C LEU A 808 2.34 22.14 6.96
N THR A 809 3.35 21.67 6.24
CA THR A 809 3.53 21.93 4.80
C THR A 809 2.41 21.31 3.96
N GLN A 810 1.98 20.09 4.27
CA GLN A 810 0.88 19.43 3.56
C GLN A 810 -0.45 20.13 3.79
N VAL A 811 -0.73 20.53 5.04
CA VAL A 811 -1.95 21.26 5.41
C VAL A 811 -1.96 22.66 4.80
N ALA A 812 -0.82 23.36 4.83
CA ALA A 812 -0.65 24.63 4.14
C ALA A 812 -0.94 24.53 2.63
N GLY A 813 -0.46 23.45 2.01
CA GLY A 813 -0.74 23.14 0.61
C GLY A 813 -2.21 22.88 0.26
N ARG A 814 -3.15 22.87 1.22
CA ARG A 814 -4.60 22.74 0.95
C ARG A 814 -5.23 24.09 0.63
N ALA A 815 -4.75 25.17 1.22
CA ALA A 815 -5.21 26.51 0.89
C ALA A 815 -4.68 26.97 -0.47
N GLY A 816 -5.42 27.88 -1.13
CA GLY A 816 -4.97 28.56 -2.34
C GLY A 816 -4.70 27.64 -3.54
N ARG A 817 -5.48 26.59 -3.75
CA ARG A 817 -5.44 25.78 -4.99
C ARG A 817 -6.18 26.40 -6.15
N SER A 818 -6.73 27.55 -5.94
CA SER A 818 -7.56 28.27 -6.88
C SER A 818 -7.13 29.74 -6.97
N PRO A 819 -7.62 30.46 -7.98
CA PRO A 819 -7.43 31.88 -8.10
C PRO A 819 -7.93 32.73 -6.91
N LEU A 820 -8.73 32.17 -6.00
CA LEU A 820 -9.19 32.85 -4.78
C LEU A 820 -8.06 33.17 -3.78
N GLY A 821 -6.88 32.56 -3.98
CA GLY A 821 -5.79 32.67 -3.02
C GLY A 821 -5.99 31.79 -1.79
N GLY A 822 -5.21 32.01 -0.76
CA GLY A 822 -5.35 31.27 0.50
C GLY A 822 -4.51 31.85 1.61
N ARG A 823 -4.92 31.58 2.86
CA ARG A 823 -4.19 31.97 4.09
C ARG A 823 -4.11 30.78 5.03
N VAL A 824 -2.98 30.61 5.65
CA VAL A 824 -2.76 29.58 6.64
C VAL A 824 -2.41 30.22 7.98
N VAL A 825 -3.07 29.80 9.05
CA VAL A 825 -2.79 30.26 10.41
C VAL A 825 -2.34 29.07 11.24
N VAL A 826 -1.09 29.09 11.70
CA VAL A 826 -0.50 28.06 12.56
C VAL A 826 -0.38 28.58 13.98
N GLN A 827 -1.11 28.00 14.91
CA GLN A 827 -1.05 28.36 16.33
C GLN A 827 -0.06 27.45 17.08
N THR A 828 0.81 28.05 17.90
CA THR A 828 1.81 27.28 18.68
C THR A 828 2.29 28.06 19.91
N TYR A 829 2.74 27.34 20.93
CA TYR A 829 3.47 27.87 22.07
C TYR A 829 4.99 27.91 21.83
N THR A 830 5.46 27.31 20.71
CA THR A 830 6.89 27.24 20.34
C THR A 830 7.14 27.78 18.94
N PRO A 831 6.83 29.08 18.66
CA PRO A 831 6.95 29.66 17.31
C PRO A 831 8.38 29.66 16.76
N ASP A 832 9.38 29.62 17.65
CA ASP A 832 10.81 29.64 17.26
C ASP A 832 11.36 28.26 16.89
N HIS A 833 10.58 27.20 17.02
CA HIS A 833 11.04 25.86 16.67
C HIS A 833 11.36 25.78 15.17
N TYR A 834 12.55 25.23 14.82
CA TYR A 834 13.06 25.22 13.45
C TYR A 834 12.07 24.59 12.45
N ALA A 835 11.36 23.49 12.82
CA ALA A 835 10.37 22.85 11.96
C ALA A 835 9.16 23.76 11.67
N VAL A 836 8.69 24.55 12.65
CA VAL A 836 7.59 25.52 12.47
C VAL A 836 8.03 26.67 11.59
N ARG A 837 9.20 27.25 11.86
CA ARG A 837 9.77 28.37 11.08
C ARG A 837 10.01 27.99 9.62
N ALA A 838 10.59 26.81 9.39
CA ALA A 838 10.82 26.30 8.06
C ALA A 838 9.51 26.01 7.30
N ALA A 839 8.52 25.41 7.97
CA ALA A 839 7.19 25.16 7.38
C ALA A 839 6.46 26.47 7.02
N ALA A 840 6.60 27.49 7.86
CA ALA A 840 6.01 28.81 7.61
C ALA A 840 6.59 29.52 6.38
N ARG A 841 7.85 29.22 6.04
CA ARG A 841 8.55 29.77 4.87
C ARG A 841 8.52 28.84 3.65
N HIS A 842 7.87 27.68 3.76
CA HIS A 842 7.92 26.62 2.77
C HIS A 842 9.37 26.16 2.43
N ASP A 843 10.29 26.29 3.38
CA ASP A 843 11.71 26.05 3.22
C ASP A 843 12.10 24.65 3.72
N TYR A 844 11.97 23.68 2.81
CA TYR A 844 12.39 22.30 3.09
C TYR A 844 13.91 22.19 3.28
N ALA A 845 14.72 23.00 2.57
CA ALA A 845 16.18 22.91 2.63
C ALA A 845 16.71 23.33 4.01
N ALA A 846 16.21 24.44 4.57
CA ALA A 846 16.57 24.87 5.92
C ALA A 846 16.11 23.86 6.99
N PHE A 847 14.94 23.26 6.82
CA PHE A 847 14.48 22.17 7.70
C PHE A 847 15.43 20.99 7.63
N LEU A 848 15.74 20.48 6.41
CA LEU A 848 16.58 19.31 6.19
C LEU A 848 17.98 19.49 6.77
N ALA A 849 18.61 20.64 6.55
CA ALA A 849 19.94 20.92 7.07
C ALA A 849 20.00 20.83 8.61
N ARG A 850 19.00 21.40 9.29
CA ARG A 850 18.93 21.37 10.76
C ARG A 850 18.61 19.99 11.31
N GLU A 851 17.68 19.29 10.67
CA GLU A 851 17.28 17.93 11.04
C GLU A 851 18.43 16.93 10.85
N LEU A 852 19.17 17.01 9.74
CA LEU A 852 20.36 16.16 9.51
C LEU A 852 21.46 16.41 10.54
N ALA A 853 21.70 17.67 10.94
CA ALA A 853 22.66 17.99 12.00
C ALA A 853 22.27 17.31 13.32
N PHE A 854 21.00 17.44 13.72
CA PHE A 854 20.46 16.79 14.93
C PHE A 854 20.61 15.27 14.87
N ARG A 855 20.25 14.64 13.74
CA ARG A 855 20.33 13.18 13.60
C ARG A 855 21.76 12.66 13.59
N ARG A 856 22.71 13.42 13.04
CA ARG A 856 24.13 13.08 13.07
C ARG A 856 24.69 13.10 14.49
N GLU A 857 24.35 14.13 15.26
CA GLU A 857 24.75 14.28 16.66
C GLU A 857 24.27 13.11 17.53
N HIS A 858 23.05 12.59 17.26
CA HIS A 858 22.45 11.55 18.06
C HIS A 858 22.56 10.14 17.45
N GLY A 859 23.26 9.95 16.32
CA GLY A 859 23.39 8.65 15.67
C GLY A 859 22.07 8.09 15.12
N TYR A 860 21.11 8.94 14.78
CA TYR A 860 19.81 8.53 14.21
C TYR A 860 19.87 8.34 12.69
N PRO A 861 18.94 7.57 12.07
CA PRO A 861 18.89 7.42 10.62
C PRO A 861 18.80 8.78 9.91
N PRO A 862 19.61 9.02 8.85
CA PRO A 862 20.37 8.06 8.03
C PRO A 862 21.78 7.71 8.51
N PHE A 863 22.28 8.25 9.61
CA PHE A 863 23.67 8.07 10.07
C PHE A 863 23.88 6.80 10.89
N GLY A 864 22.81 6.23 11.45
CA GLY A 864 22.79 4.96 12.13
C GLY A 864 21.49 4.19 11.81
N ARG A 865 21.39 2.97 12.31
CA ARG A 865 20.19 2.12 12.24
C ARG A 865 19.65 1.82 13.62
N LEU A 866 18.39 1.46 13.67
CA LEU A 866 17.67 1.18 14.90
C LEU A 866 17.02 -0.19 14.83
N VAL A 867 17.17 -1.02 15.87
CA VAL A 867 16.38 -2.24 16.03
C VAL A 867 15.63 -2.17 17.35
N ARG A 868 14.31 -2.15 17.28
CA ARG A 868 13.43 -2.22 18.44
C ARG A 868 13.03 -3.65 18.73
N LEU A 869 13.34 -4.12 19.94
CA LEU A 869 12.93 -5.42 20.47
C LEU A 869 11.82 -5.18 21.50
N THR A 870 10.68 -5.85 21.36
CA THR A 870 9.53 -5.67 22.24
C THR A 870 9.05 -7.01 22.77
N CYS A 871 8.89 -7.13 24.09
CA CYS A 871 8.20 -8.24 24.73
C CYS A 871 6.84 -7.81 25.29
N ALA A 872 6.00 -8.79 25.60
CA ALA A 872 4.71 -8.57 26.24
C ALA A 872 4.36 -9.79 27.11
N ASP A 873 3.83 -9.53 28.31
CA ASP A 873 3.35 -10.55 29.24
C ASP A 873 2.13 -10.03 30.01
N GLU A 874 1.30 -10.93 30.53
CA GLU A 874 0.15 -10.56 31.37
C GLU A 874 0.58 -10.09 32.76
N ASP A 875 1.72 -10.60 33.26
CA ASP A 875 2.34 -10.17 34.50
C ASP A 875 3.34 -9.02 34.24
N PRO A 876 3.16 -7.84 34.90
CA PRO A 876 4.05 -6.69 34.72
C PRO A 876 5.48 -6.96 35.23
N ALA A 877 5.64 -7.73 36.32
CA ALA A 877 6.95 -8.05 36.86
C ALA A 877 7.72 -8.98 35.92
N ARG A 878 7.06 -9.97 35.36
CA ARG A 878 7.62 -10.89 34.38
C ARG A 878 7.99 -10.20 33.06
N ALA A 879 7.12 -9.32 32.51
CA ALA A 879 7.44 -8.53 31.34
C ALA A 879 8.71 -7.67 31.54
N ARG A 880 8.83 -7.04 32.73
CA ARG A 880 10.01 -6.25 33.11
C ARG A 880 11.27 -7.11 33.22
N GLN A 881 11.16 -8.30 33.87
CA GLN A 881 12.29 -9.20 34.03
C GLN A 881 12.79 -9.73 32.69
N MET A 882 11.89 -10.19 31.82
CA MET A 882 12.23 -10.61 30.45
C MET A 882 13.01 -9.52 29.70
N ALA A 883 12.62 -8.26 29.86
CA ALA A 883 13.29 -7.13 29.21
C ALA A 883 14.70 -6.90 29.80
N LYS A 884 14.88 -7.03 31.10
CA LYS A 884 16.18 -6.90 31.76
C LYS A 884 17.13 -8.02 31.34
N ASP A 885 16.65 -9.27 31.30
CA ASP A 885 17.48 -10.44 30.98
C ASP A 885 18.03 -10.34 29.54
N LEU A 886 17.16 -9.98 28.57
CA LEU A 886 17.62 -9.78 27.20
C LEU A 886 18.54 -8.55 27.05
N ALA A 887 18.30 -7.47 27.81
CA ALA A 887 19.16 -6.31 27.78
C ALA A 887 20.57 -6.63 28.33
N ALA A 888 20.67 -7.40 29.41
CA ALA A 888 21.94 -7.87 29.96
C ALA A 888 22.68 -8.72 28.92
N LEU A 889 22.01 -9.70 28.30
CA LEU A 889 22.60 -10.55 27.27
C LEU A 889 23.15 -9.73 26.09
N LEU A 890 22.38 -8.76 25.60
CA LEU A 890 22.83 -7.88 24.52
C LEU A 890 24.02 -7.00 24.93
N GLN A 891 24.00 -6.49 26.16
CA GLN A 891 25.08 -5.66 26.71
C GLN A 891 26.40 -6.44 26.86
N ASP A 892 26.30 -7.68 27.31
CA ASP A 892 27.46 -8.58 27.47
C ASP A 892 28.04 -8.94 26.11
N GLU A 893 27.20 -9.16 25.10
CA GLU A 893 27.64 -9.45 23.73
C GLU A 893 28.29 -8.23 23.08
N ILE A 894 27.72 -7.01 23.25
CA ILE A 894 28.33 -5.76 22.78
C ILE A 894 29.73 -5.58 23.39
N ARG A 895 29.88 -5.83 24.70
CA ARG A 895 31.18 -5.73 25.39
C ARG A 895 32.15 -6.81 24.94
N GLY A 896 31.67 -8.07 24.87
CA GLY A 896 32.49 -9.23 24.53
C GLY A 896 33.06 -9.16 23.11
N GLN A 897 32.30 -8.59 22.16
CA GLN A 897 32.75 -8.39 20.79
C GLN A 897 33.41 -7.01 20.55
N GLY A 898 33.50 -6.15 21.55
CA GLY A 898 34.10 -4.81 21.42
C GLY A 898 33.36 -3.87 20.44
N LEU A 899 32.02 -3.99 20.33
CA LEU A 899 31.19 -3.22 19.39
C LEU A 899 30.91 -1.81 19.94
N ALA A 900 31.93 -0.95 19.94
CA ALA A 900 31.90 0.39 20.55
C ALA A 900 30.95 1.36 19.83
N ASP A 901 30.58 1.10 18.59
CA ASP A 901 29.65 1.89 17.77
C ASP A 901 28.17 1.51 17.98
N LEU A 902 27.90 0.48 18.81
CA LEU A 902 26.55 0.08 19.17
C LEU A 902 26.20 0.53 20.60
N ASP A 903 24.99 1.06 20.75
CA ASP A 903 24.44 1.51 22.02
C ASP A 903 23.07 0.85 22.28
N LEU A 904 22.80 0.57 23.56
CA LEU A 904 21.57 -0.05 24.03
C LEU A 904 20.77 0.94 24.88
N VAL A 905 19.59 1.30 24.39
CA VAL A 905 18.67 2.21 25.07
C VAL A 905 17.50 1.43 25.69
N GLY A 906 17.26 1.62 26.94
CA GLY A 906 16.31 0.87 27.76
C GLY A 906 17.00 -0.16 28.66
N PRO A 907 16.27 -1.18 29.17
CA PRO A 907 14.86 -1.51 28.88
C PRO A 907 13.88 -0.49 29.47
N ALA A 908 12.81 -0.19 28.72
CA ALA A 908 11.79 0.77 29.11
C ALA A 908 10.37 0.24 28.80
N PRO A 909 9.33 0.67 29.53
CA PRO A 909 7.96 0.36 29.15
C PRO A 909 7.61 1.03 27.81
N CYS A 910 6.83 0.35 26.96
CA CYS A 910 6.32 0.98 25.74
C CYS A 910 5.39 2.16 26.07
N PRO A 911 5.23 3.17 25.18
CA PRO A 911 4.31 4.30 25.37
C PRO A 911 2.87 3.89 25.69
N LEU A 912 2.39 2.80 25.10
CA LEU A 912 1.20 2.08 25.52
C LEU A 912 1.66 0.87 26.35
N GLU A 913 1.88 1.11 27.65
CA GLU A 913 2.42 0.10 28.57
C GLU A 913 1.54 -1.15 28.62
N ARG A 914 0.21 -1.00 28.63
CA ARG A 914 -0.74 -2.10 28.65
C ARG A 914 -1.61 -2.09 27.40
N LEU A 915 -1.61 -3.18 26.65
CA LEU A 915 -2.41 -3.37 25.45
C LEU A 915 -3.01 -4.78 25.42
N ARG A 916 -4.34 -4.91 25.30
CA ARG A 916 -5.06 -6.20 25.30
C ARG A 916 -4.68 -7.08 26.50
N ASN A 917 -4.66 -6.48 27.68
CA ASN A 917 -4.32 -7.09 28.95
C ASN A 917 -2.86 -7.57 29.08
N GLN A 918 -1.95 -7.17 28.20
CA GLN A 918 -0.53 -7.47 28.26
C GLN A 918 0.30 -6.23 28.52
N TYR A 919 1.27 -6.32 29.43
CA TYR A 919 2.27 -5.30 29.73
C TYR A 919 3.43 -5.43 28.76
N ARG A 920 3.86 -4.32 28.20
CA ARG A 920 4.81 -4.27 27.09
C ARG A 920 6.06 -3.50 27.46
N TRP A 921 7.22 -4.12 27.24
CA TRP A 921 8.53 -3.52 27.42
C TRP A 921 9.32 -3.54 26.12
N GLN A 922 10.24 -2.59 25.98
CA GLN A 922 11.08 -2.47 24.80
C GLN A 922 12.55 -2.21 25.13
N ILE A 923 13.40 -2.64 24.21
CA ILE A 923 14.83 -2.39 24.15
C ILE A 923 15.12 -1.84 22.76
N ILE A 924 15.97 -0.84 22.63
CA ILE A 924 16.39 -0.27 21.34
C ILE A 924 17.89 -0.47 21.24
N VAL A 925 18.31 -1.20 20.20
CA VAL A 925 19.73 -1.29 19.81
C VAL A 925 19.94 -0.28 18.68
N ARG A 926 20.86 0.63 18.85
CA ARG A 926 21.19 1.67 17.85
C ARG A 926 22.68 1.70 17.56
N GLY A 927 23.04 2.15 16.37
CA GLY A 927 24.40 2.33 15.91
C GLY A 927 24.54 2.17 14.43
N ARG A 928 25.73 2.00 13.93
CA ARG A 928 25.99 1.95 12.48
C ARG A 928 25.30 0.76 11.82
N ASP A 929 25.46 -0.44 12.37
CA ASP A 929 24.76 -1.64 11.90
C ASP A 929 24.47 -2.62 13.07
N PRO A 930 23.32 -2.53 13.73
CA PRO A 930 22.91 -3.43 14.82
C PRO A 930 22.41 -4.80 14.34
N LEU A 931 22.24 -5.03 13.05
CA LEU A 931 21.62 -6.25 12.53
C LEU A 931 22.44 -7.52 12.82
N PRO A 932 23.77 -7.55 12.62
CA PRO A 932 24.57 -8.73 12.92
C PRO A 932 24.47 -9.17 14.39
N LEU A 933 24.52 -8.22 15.32
CA LEU A 933 24.36 -8.49 16.75
C LEU A 933 23.00 -9.14 17.04
N VAL A 934 21.92 -8.52 16.57
CA VAL A 934 20.55 -9.03 16.79
C VAL A 934 20.31 -10.37 16.10
N GLN A 935 21.06 -10.70 15.06
CA GLN A 935 21.03 -11.99 14.36
C GLN A 935 21.70 -13.11 15.15
N GLN A 936 22.81 -12.80 15.81
CA GLN A 936 23.62 -13.76 16.58
C GLN A 936 23.01 -14.08 17.93
N VAL A 937 22.42 -13.07 18.62
CA VAL A 937 21.82 -13.24 19.93
C VAL A 937 20.54 -14.07 19.86
N PRO A 938 20.39 -15.13 20.70
CA PRO A 938 19.20 -15.98 20.74
C PRO A 938 18.02 -15.23 21.37
N ILE A 939 17.23 -14.55 20.55
CA ILE A 939 16.03 -13.83 21.00
C ILE A 939 14.93 -14.82 21.37
N PRO A 940 14.39 -14.79 22.62
CA PRO A 940 13.38 -15.73 23.08
C PRO A 940 12.06 -15.66 22.26
N ARG A 941 11.26 -16.73 22.31
CA ARG A 941 9.94 -16.75 21.67
C ARG A 941 9.04 -15.67 22.25
N GLY A 942 8.18 -15.08 21.40
CA GLY A 942 7.24 -14.04 21.82
C GLY A 942 7.78 -12.60 21.65
N TRP A 943 9.09 -12.44 21.49
CA TRP A 943 9.67 -11.14 21.20
C TRP A 943 9.36 -10.69 19.77
N ARG A 944 9.14 -9.40 19.64
CA ARG A 944 8.94 -8.73 18.35
C ARG A 944 10.19 -7.95 17.99
N VAL A 945 10.71 -8.17 16.79
CA VAL A 945 11.85 -7.45 16.23
C VAL A 945 11.33 -6.49 15.19
N ASP A 946 11.73 -5.23 15.26
CA ASP A 946 11.36 -4.18 14.32
C ASP A 946 12.60 -3.38 13.94
N VAL A 947 13.05 -3.57 12.71
CA VAL A 947 14.22 -2.90 12.15
C VAL A 947 13.78 -1.56 11.56
N ASP A 948 14.48 -0.49 11.88
CA ASP A 948 14.22 0.88 11.46
C ASP A 948 12.74 1.26 11.67
N PRO A 949 12.26 1.25 12.94
CA PRO A 949 10.88 1.60 13.25
C PRO A 949 10.58 3.04 12.84
N VAL A 950 9.44 3.25 12.21
CA VAL A 950 9.01 4.61 11.84
C VAL A 950 8.44 5.39 13.02
N SER A 951 8.09 4.70 14.12
CA SER A 951 7.61 5.32 15.35
C SER A 951 7.95 4.47 16.56
N PHE A 952 8.21 5.14 17.68
CA PHE A 952 8.36 4.48 18.98
C PHE A 952 7.06 4.46 19.79
N MET A 953 5.99 5.07 19.28
CA MET A 953 4.66 5.13 19.91
C MET A 953 3.85 3.84 19.77
#